data_3b4363c6671f6884fc2fefac78ccdb5c
#
_entry.id   3b4363c6671f6884fc2fefac78ccdb5c
#
_cell.length_a   1.000
_cell.length_b   1.000
_cell.length_c   1.000
_cell.angle_alpha   90.00
_cell.angle_beta   90.00
_cell.angle_gamma   90.00
#
_symmetry.space_group_name_H-M   'P 1'
#
loop_
_entity.id
_entity.type
_entity.pdbx_description
1 polymer ?
#
loop_
_entity_poly.entity_id
_entity_poly.type
_entity_poly.pdbx_seq_one_letter_code
_entity_poly.pdbx_strand_id
1 'polypeptide(L)'
;MSNSKRKILVTCALPYANGPIHLGHMLEHIQADIWVRFQRMRGNEIYFVCADDAHGTPIMLKADQMGITPEQLIDDVRHKHMADFAGFNISFDSYHSTHSEENREFSEFIYNRLKENGFIKSRTISQLYDPEKGMFLPDRFVKGTCPKCKSPDQYGDNCEVCAATYSPTELINPRSVVSGATPVMKDSEHFFFDLPSFEAMLKNWLGSGSLQPEVVNKMQEWFEAGLQQWDISRDAPYFGFQIPNTEGKYFYVWLDAPIGYMASFKNLCKRETSIDFDSFWCKDSDAELYHFIGKDIMYFHSLFWPAMLEGAGFRKPSNIFVHGYVTVNGEKMSKSRGTFIQAATYLKHLDPECLRYYYAAKLSNRIDDLDLNLEDFVQRVNTDLVNKLVNLASRNAGFIQKRFDGKLAAALDDQALFNEFITQSEQIAAYYENREFGKAIREIMALTDKANKYIDDKAPWVIAKEEGKDAELQAVCSMGIQLFRVLMGYLKPVLPKLAERAEAFLLTELTWANLAQPLLNHQIAPFKALFSRLDGKQIETMIEASKAENAQANAAPVAKSTVQNANESAGAIEPIAETITIDDFAKLDMRVAKVLKCEAVPESNKLLRFELDLGDHKRQVFSGIKAAYDKPEELEGRFVIMVANLAPRKMKFGVSEGMILSAGTGGADLFLLSADAGVKAGMQVK
;
A
#
# COMPACT_ATOMS: atom_id res chain seq x y z
N MET A 1 37.29 -10.70 -19.27
CA MET A 1 36.10 -10.84 -20.10
C MET A 1 35.50 -9.46 -20.23
N SER A 2 35.36 -8.93 -21.43
CA SER A 2 34.68 -7.64 -21.68
C SER A 2 33.22 -7.81 -21.23
N ASN A 3 32.86 -7.26 -20.06
CA ASN A 3 31.48 -7.20 -19.64
C ASN A 3 30.78 -6.27 -20.65
N SER A 4 30.07 -6.85 -21.63
CA SER A 4 29.16 -6.08 -22.46
C SER A 4 28.14 -5.42 -21.52
N LYS A 5 27.95 -4.13 -21.68
CA LYS A 5 26.99 -3.34 -20.91
C LYS A 5 25.58 -3.94 -21.16
N ARG A 6 24.92 -4.40 -20.08
CA ARG A 6 23.55 -4.94 -20.17
C ARG A 6 22.57 -3.79 -20.49
N LYS A 7 21.57 -4.08 -21.29
CA LYS A 7 20.41 -3.20 -21.53
C LYS A 7 19.24 -3.70 -20.72
N ILE A 8 18.72 -2.90 -19.85
CA ILE A 8 17.73 -3.33 -18.85
C ILE A 8 16.56 -2.34 -18.82
N LEU A 9 15.34 -2.86 -18.87
CA LEU A 9 14.11 -2.12 -18.58
C LEU A 9 13.46 -2.70 -17.34
N VAL A 10 13.17 -1.84 -16.34
CA VAL A 10 12.53 -2.21 -15.08
C VAL A 10 11.20 -1.50 -14.94
N THR A 11 10.21 -2.23 -14.47
CA THR A 11 8.89 -1.68 -14.13
C THR A 11 8.43 -2.15 -12.76
N CYS A 12 7.56 -1.38 -12.14
CA CYS A 12 6.78 -1.78 -10.97
C CYS A 12 5.31 -1.94 -11.34
N ALA A 13 4.54 -2.69 -10.55
CA ALA A 13 3.10 -2.71 -10.65
C ALA A 13 2.54 -1.28 -10.60
N LEU A 14 1.55 -1.02 -11.42
CA LEU A 14 0.95 0.31 -11.54
C LEU A 14 0.01 0.56 -10.36
N PRO A 15 0.24 1.59 -9.54
CA PRO A 15 -0.71 1.97 -8.51
C PRO A 15 -2.05 2.38 -9.11
N TYR A 16 -3.14 1.93 -8.51
CA TYR A 16 -4.47 2.28 -8.97
C TYR A 16 -4.83 3.72 -8.59
N ALA A 17 -5.23 4.53 -9.58
CA ALA A 17 -5.44 5.98 -9.44
C ALA A 17 -6.73 6.34 -8.67
N ASN A 18 -7.10 5.58 -7.66
CA ASN A 18 -8.29 5.84 -6.83
C ASN A 18 -7.97 6.21 -5.38
N GLY A 19 -6.71 6.24 -4.98
CA GLY A 19 -6.32 6.52 -3.60
C GLY A 19 -4.85 6.86 -3.42
N PRO A 20 -4.44 7.23 -2.20
CA PRO A 20 -3.06 7.57 -1.90
C PRO A 20 -2.16 6.33 -1.86
N ILE A 21 -0.87 6.55 -2.09
CA ILE A 21 0.17 5.56 -1.84
C ILE A 21 0.28 5.28 -0.34
N HIS A 22 0.45 4.03 0.05
CA HIS A 22 0.71 3.60 1.43
C HIS A 22 2.00 2.78 1.52
N LEU A 23 2.47 2.51 2.74
CA LEU A 23 3.76 1.83 2.96
C LEU A 23 3.85 0.44 2.30
N GLY A 24 2.72 -0.24 2.09
CA GLY A 24 2.68 -1.50 1.34
C GLY A 24 3.09 -1.34 -0.13
N HIS A 25 2.62 -0.29 -0.81
CA HIS A 25 3.05 0.02 -2.17
C HIS A 25 4.55 0.39 -2.19
N MET A 26 5.03 1.09 -1.15
CA MET A 26 6.43 1.50 -1.06
C MET A 26 7.40 0.33 -0.98
N LEU A 27 6.99 -0.86 -0.48
CA LEU A 27 7.86 -2.04 -0.45
C LEU A 27 8.35 -2.41 -1.86
N GLU A 28 7.43 -2.46 -2.80
CA GLU A 28 7.71 -2.79 -4.20
C GLU A 28 8.65 -1.77 -4.84
N HIS A 29 8.30 -0.50 -4.73
CA HIS A 29 9.02 0.59 -5.38
C HIS A 29 10.42 0.81 -4.78
N ILE A 30 10.57 0.66 -3.46
CA ILE A 30 11.88 0.71 -2.78
C ILE A 30 12.74 -0.48 -3.22
N GLN A 31 12.18 -1.69 -3.27
CA GLN A 31 12.90 -2.89 -3.71
C GLN A 31 13.44 -2.73 -5.14
N ALA A 32 12.59 -2.27 -6.05
CA ALA A 32 12.96 -2.04 -7.44
C ALA A 32 14.02 -0.93 -7.57
N ASP A 33 13.83 0.20 -6.87
CA ASP A 33 14.76 1.33 -6.92
C ASP A 33 16.15 0.96 -6.38
N ILE A 34 16.24 0.16 -5.31
CA ILE A 34 17.52 -0.34 -4.80
C ILE A 34 18.24 -1.15 -5.88
N TRP A 35 17.52 -2.07 -6.55
CA TRP A 35 18.08 -2.89 -7.61
C TRP A 35 18.52 -2.05 -8.81
N VAL A 36 17.69 -1.08 -9.23
CA VAL A 36 18.00 -0.15 -10.33
C VAL A 36 19.25 0.69 -10.02
N ARG A 37 19.33 1.26 -8.82
CA ARG A 37 20.52 2.05 -8.40
C ARG A 37 21.80 1.19 -8.37
N PHE A 38 21.69 -0.04 -7.90
CA PHE A 38 22.80 -0.98 -7.94
C PHE A 38 23.24 -1.25 -9.39
N GLN A 39 22.32 -1.52 -10.32
CA GLN A 39 22.65 -1.75 -11.74
C GLN A 39 23.29 -0.53 -12.40
N ARG A 40 22.81 0.68 -12.09
CA ARG A 40 23.43 1.94 -12.53
C ARG A 40 24.87 2.08 -12.02
N MET A 41 25.11 1.74 -10.75
CA MET A 41 26.45 1.76 -10.16
C MET A 41 27.40 0.70 -10.79
N ARG A 42 26.85 -0.40 -11.33
CA ARG A 42 27.60 -1.41 -12.12
C ARG A 42 27.86 -0.97 -13.56
N GLY A 43 27.33 0.19 -13.98
CA GLY A 43 27.54 0.76 -15.31
C GLY A 43 26.62 0.21 -16.41
N ASN A 44 25.57 -0.51 -16.06
CA ASN A 44 24.58 -1.02 -17.01
C ASN A 44 23.72 0.11 -17.58
N GLU A 45 23.21 -0.07 -18.81
CA GLU A 45 22.18 0.78 -19.40
C GLU A 45 20.81 0.33 -18.86
N ILE A 46 20.19 1.17 -18.04
CA ILE A 46 18.97 0.77 -17.35
C ILE A 46 17.98 1.92 -17.28
N TYR A 47 16.73 1.61 -17.59
CA TYR A 47 15.62 2.52 -17.49
C TYR A 47 14.58 1.97 -16.52
N PHE A 48 14.05 2.84 -15.68
CA PHE A 48 13.06 2.52 -14.67
C PHE A 48 11.79 3.30 -14.91
N VAL A 49 10.72 2.62 -15.33
CA VAL A 49 9.46 3.26 -15.69
C VAL A 49 8.30 2.70 -14.87
N CYS A 50 7.30 3.55 -14.64
CA CYS A 50 6.04 3.20 -14.00
C CYS A 50 4.92 4.11 -14.51
N ALA A 51 3.69 3.85 -14.12
CA ALA A 51 2.53 4.68 -14.43
C ALA A 51 1.45 4.49 -13.38
N ASP A 52 0.41 5.35 -13.40
CA ASP A 52 -0.83 5.06 -12.70
C ASP A 52 -1.74 4.17 -13.56
N ASP A 53 -2.39 3.18 -12.94
CA ASP A 53 -3.53 2.48 -13.49
C ASP A 53 -4.79 3.35 -13.30
N ALA A 54 -5.28 3.93 -14.40
CA ALA A 54 -6.19 5.08 -14.38
C ALA A 54 -7.63 4.77 -14.80
N HIS A 55 -7.97 3.52 -15.17
CA HIS A 55 -9.27 3.18 -15.75
C HIS A 55 -10.17 2.37 -14.80
N GLY A 56 -11.43 2.26 -15.16
CA GLY A 56 -12.39 1.40 -14.50
C GLY A 56 -13.57 2.10 -13.84
N THR A 57 -14.61 1.34 -13.56
CA THR A 57 -15.82 1.79 -12.87
C THR A 57 -15.56 2.48 -11.53
N PRO A 58 -14.62 2.01 -10.65
CA PRO A 58 -14.35 2.69 -9.37
C PRO A 58 -13.86 4.13 -9.53
N ILE A 59 -13.05 4.42 -10.55
CA ILE A 59 -12.59 5.81 -10.85
C ILE A 59 -13.78 6.67 -11.25
N MET A 60 -14.61 6.19 -12.18
CA MET A 60 -15.80 6.89 -12.65
C MET A 60 -16.74 7.24 -11.50
N LEU A 61 -17.09 6.25 -10.66
CA LEU A 61 -18.01 6.45 -9.54
C LEU A 61 -17.44 7.37 -8.47
N LYS A 62 -16.13 7.28 -8.20
CA LYS A 62 -15.48 8.19 -7.24
C LYS A 62 -15.46 9.64 -7.75
N ALA A 63 -15.17 9.84 -9.02
CA ALA A 63 -15.22 11.16 -9.64
C ALA A 63 -16.63 11.76 -9.57
N ASP A 64 -17.67 10.96 -9.87
CA ASP A 64 -19.07 11.35 -9.76
C ASP A 64 -19.44 11.77 -8.31
N GLN A 65 -19.03 10.97 -7.32
CA GLN A 65 -19.21 11.30 -5.90
C GLN A 65 -18.53 12.61 -5.47
N MET A 66 -17.40 12.94 -6.09
CA MET A 66 -16.65 14.18 -5.81
C MET A 66 -17.14 15.36 -6.65
N GLY A 67 -18.05 15.15 -7.61
CA GLY A 67 -18.53 16.19 -8.53
C GLY A 67 -17.47 16.71 -9.49
N ILE A 68 -16.50 15.89 -9.87
CA ILE A 68 -15.41 16.20 -10.81
C ILE A 68 -15.39 15.19 -11.96
N THR A 69 -14.60 15.45 -13.01
CA THR A 69 -14.44 14.46 -14.09
C THR A 69 -13.45 13.36 -13.67
N PRO A 70 -13.55 12.15 -14.25
CA PRO A 70 -12.55 11.10 -14.04
C PRO A 70 -11.12 11.56 -14.37
N GLU A 71 -10.94 12.35 -15.43
CA GLU A 71 -9.65 12.88 -15.84
C GLU A 71 -9.04 13.83 -14.79
N GLN A 72 -9.87 14.68 -14.17
CA GLN A 72 -9.44 15.53 -13.06
C GLN A 72 -9.01 14.69 -11.85
N LEU A 73 -9.78 13.65 -11.51
CA LEU A 73 -9.45 12.77 -10.40
C LEU A 73 -8.09 12.07 -10.60
N ILE A 74 -7.89 11.45 -11.77
CA ILE A 74 -6.64 10.70 -12.03
C ILE A 74 -5.43 11.64 -12.12
N ASP A 75 -5.58 12.84 -12.64
CA ASP A 75 -4.48 13.82 -12.69
C ASP A 75 -4.08 14.30 -11.29
N ASP A 76 -5.07 14.62 -10.44
CA ASP A 76 -4.83 14.97 -9.04
C ASP A 76 -4.13 13.85 -8.26
N VAL A 77 -4.54 12.60 -8.48
CA VAL A 77 -3.94 11.42 -7.83
C VAL A 77 -2.52 11.21 -8.33
N ARG A 78 -2.29 11.32 -9.66
CA ARG A 78 -0.96 11.17 -10.26
C ARG A 78 0.05 12.15 -9.69
N HIS A 79 -0.32 13.41 -9.53
CA HIS A 79 0.56 14.40 -8.91
C HIS A 79 0.94 14.05 -7.47
N LYS A 80 0.00 13.51 -6.68
CA LYS A 80 0.27 13.04 -5.32
C LYS A 80 1.19 11.83 -5.31
N HIS A 81 0.94 10.83 -6.16
CA HIS A 81 1.78 9.65 -6.30
C HIS A 81 3.22 10.03 -6.68
N MET A 82 3.40 10.93 -7.66
CA MET A 82 4.72 11.42 -8.06
C MET A 82 5.44 12.13 -6.90
N ALA A 83 4.73 12.94 -6.12
CA ALA A 83 5.30 13.60 -4.95
C ALA A 83 5.73 12.61 -3.87
N ASP A 84 4.91 11.58 -3.60
CA ASP A 84 5.21 10.53 -2.64
C ASP A 84 6.45 9.72 -3.07
N PHE A 85 6.52 9.28 -4.32
CA PHE A 85 7.67 8.55 -4.85
C PHE A 85 8.95 9.38 -4.84
N ALA A 86 8.87 10.65 -5.24
CA ALA A 86 10.02 11.57 -5.17
C ALA A 86 10.46 11.77 -3.71
N GLY A 87 9.53 11.91 -2.77
CA GLY A 87 9.80 11.99 -1.34
C GLY A 87 10.55 10.78 -0.79
N PHE A 88 10.24 9.58 -1.28
CA PHE A 88 10.98 8.34 -0.93
C PHE A 88 12.24 8.12 -1.77
N ASN A 89 12.65 9.08 -2.59
CA ASN A 89 13.82 9.01 -3.47
C ASN A 89 13.74 7.87 -4.51
N ILE A 90 12.54 7.53 -4.99
CA ILE A 90 12.39 6.58 -6.10
C ILE A 90 12.80 7.26 -7.40
N SER A 91 13.71 6.64 -8.15
CA SER A 91 14.42 7.24 -9.28
C SER A 91 13.85 6.84 -10.64
N PHE A 92 12.52 7.00 -10.84
CA PHE A 92 11.91 6.75 -12.14
C PHE A 92 12.49 7.65 -13.25
N ASP A 93 12.80 7.06 -14.40
CA ASP A 93 13.10 7.79 -15.63
C ASP A 93 11.81 8.30 -16.31
N SER A 94 10.70 7.56 -16.13
CA SER A 94 9.36 7.98 -16.53
C SER A 94 8.30 7.47 -15.56
N TYR A 95 7.42 8.36 -15.11
CA TYR A 95 6.18 8.03 -14.43
C TYR A 95 5.02 8.61 -15.23
N HIS A 96 4.14 7.75 -15.73
CA HIS A 96 3.13 8.11 -16.71
C HIS A 96 1.71 7.78 -16.24
N SER A 97 0.78 7.54 -17.14
CA SER A 97 -0.60 7.12 -16.87
C SER A 97 -1.08 6.16 -17.94
N THR A 98 -1.89 5.18 -17.56
CA THR A 98 -2.59 4.34 -18.56
C THR A 98 -3.64 5.15 -19.33
N HIS A 99 -4.14 6.26 -18.81
CA HIS A 99 -4.97 7.19 -19.56
C HIS A 99 -4.09 8.15 -20.40
N SER A 100 -3.45 7.61 -21.44
CA SER A 100 -2.55 8.32 -22.33
C SER A 100 -2.70 7.86 -23.77
N GLU A 101 -2.25 8.70 -24.71
CA GLU A 101 -2.29 8.39 -26.13
C GLU A 101 -1.45 7.15 -26.45
N GLU A 102 -0.25 7.04 -25.87
CA GLU A 102 0.63 5.89 -26.06
C GLU A 102 -0.05 4.59 -25.61
N ASN A 103 -0.77 4.62 -24.48
CA ASN A 103 -1.45 3.45 -23.98
C ASN A 103 -2.65 3.08 -24.84
N ARG A 104 -3.38 4.07 -25.34
CA ARG A 104 -4.48 3.84 -26.29
C ARG A 104 -3.98 3.19 -27.57
N GLU A 105 -2.94 3.75 -28.18
CA GLU A 105 -2.34 3.22 -29.41
C GLU A 105 -1.88 1.76 -29.24
N PHE A 106 -1.19 1.43 -28.13
CA PHE A 106 -0.75 0.07 -27.86
C PHE A 106 -1.91 -0.88 -27.52
N SER A 107 -2.91 -0.43 -26.80
CA SER A 107 -4.09 -1.25 -26.46
C SER A 107 -4.86 -1.62 -27.74
N GLU A 108 -5.09 -0.67 -28.62
CA GLU A 108 -5.71 -0.90 -29.93
C GLU A 108 -4.84 -1.80 -30.81
N PHE A 109 -3.53 -1.56 -30.86
CA PHE A 109 -2.60 -2.38 -31.66
C PHE A 109 -2.57 -3.85 -31.18
N ILE A 110 -2.39 -4.07 -29.88
CA ILE A 110 -2.35 -5.42 -29.30
C ILE A 110 -3.68 -6.14 -29.53
N TYR A 111 -4.80 -5.47 -29.25
CA TYR A 111 -6.13 -6.03 -29.48
C TYR A 111 -6.33 -6.44 -30.95
N ASN A 112 -6.01 -5.56 -31.89
CA ASN A 112 -6.18 -5.86 -33.32
C ASN A 112 -5.31 -7.04 -33.76
N ARG A 113 -4.04 -7.10 -33.31
CA ARG A 113 -3.15 -8.25 -33.57
C ARG A 113 -3.69 -9.56 -33.00
N LEU A 114 -4.18 -9.54 -31.76
CA LEU A 114 -4.77 -10.71 -31.11
C LEU A 114 -6.04 -11.15 -31.87
N LYS A 115 -6.84 -10.22 -32.34
CA LYS A 115 -8.06 -10.49 -33.13
C LYS A 115 -7.73 -11.07 -34.51
N GLU A 116 -6.78 -10.46 -35.22
CA GLU A 116 -6.30 -10.96 -36.53
C GLU A 116 -5.75 -12.39 -36.44
N ASN A 117 -5.03 -12.69 -35.35
CA ASN A 117 -4.46 -14.01 -35.06
C ASN A 117 -5.49 -15.02 -34.50
N GLY A 118 -6.76 -14.62 -34.37
CA GLY A 118 -7.86 -15.48 -33.93
C GLY A 118 -7.92 -15.76 -32.41
N PHE A 119 -7.20 -14.99 -31.60
CA PHE A 119 -7.16 -15.14 -30.14
C PHE A 119 -8.23 -14.32 -29.42
N ILE A 120 -9.06 -13.55 -30.14
CA ILE A 120 -10.23 -12.87 -29.56
C ILE A 120 -11.49 -13.60 -30.03
N LYS A 121 -12.30 -13.99 -29.03
CA LYS A 121 -13.61 -14.65 -29.24
C LYS A 121 -14.71 -13.73 -28.75
N SER A 122 -15.92 -13.83 -29.34
CA SER A 122 -17.10 -13.15 -28.82
C SER A 122 -18.16 -14.13 -28.38
N ARG A 123 -18.91 -13.80 -27.34
CA ARG A 123 -20.10 -14.53 -26.92
C ARG A 123 -21.02 -13.64 -26.11
N THR A 124 -22.32 -13.93 -26.16
CA THR A 124 -23.31 -13.28 -25.30
C THR A 124 -23.26 -13.88 -23.91
N ILE A 125 -23.24 -13.03 -22.88
CA ILE A 125 -23.34 -13.39 -21.47
C ILE A 125 -24.47 -12.62 -20.81
N SER A 126 -25.09 -13.23 -19.79
CA SER A 126 -26.12 -12.57 -18.97
C SER A 126 -25.49 -12.06 -17.67
N GLN A 127 -25.69 -10.79 -17.37
CA GLN A 127 -25.15 -10.12 -16.19
C GLN A 127 -26.22 -9.31 -15.46
N LEU A 128 -25.97 -9.00 -14.18
CA LEU A 128 -26.82 -8.10 -13.42
C LEU A 128 -26.65 -6.65 -13.89
N TYR A 129 -27.78 -6.00 -14.13
CA TYR A 129 -27.88 -4.63 -14.65
C TYR A 129 -28.71 -3.77 -13.70
N ASP A 130 -28.21 -2.59 -13.40
CA ASP A 130 -28.93 -1.58 -12.63
C ASP A 130 -29.84 -0.76 -13.55
N PRO A 131 -31.15 -0.90 -13.44
CA PRO A 131 -32.07 -0.21 -14.35
C PRO A 131 -32.17 1.31 -14.06
N GLU A 132 -31.85 1.77 -12.83
CA GLU A 132 -31.88 3.18 -12.47
C GLU A 132 -30.64 3.93 -12.93
N LYS A 133 -29.46 3.29 -12.83
CA LYS A 133 -28.19 3.87 -13.27
C LYS A 133 -27.85 3.55 -14.74
N GLY A 134 -28.57 2.63 -15.34
CA GLY A 134 -28.35 2.25 -16.74
C GLY A 134 -26.99 1.57 -16.96
N MET A 135 -26.51 0.76 -16.01
CA MET A 135 -25.19 0.16 -16.06
C MET A 135 -25.16 -1.30 -15.61
N PHE A 136 -24.26 -2.10 -16.20
CA PHE A 136 -23.94 -3.43 -15.68
C PHE A 136 -23.18 -3.33 -14.37
N LEU A 137 -23.45 -4.25 -13.44
CA LEU A 137 -22.88 -4.23 -12.11
C LEU A 137 -21.72 -5.23 -12.00
N PRO A 138 -20.49 -4.76 -11.74
CA PRO A 138 -19.41 -5.62 -11.26
C PRO A 138 -19.81 -6.33 -9.96
N ASP A 139 -19.22 -7.48 -9.66
CA ASP A 139 -19.58 -8.35 -8.54
C ASP A 139 -19.64 -7.60 -7.19
N ARG A 140 -18.68 -6.71 -6.93
CA ARG A 140 -18.63 -5.88 -5.71
C ARG A 140 -19.60 -4.70 -5.69
N PHE A 141 -20.32 -4.46 -6.76
CA PHE A 141 -21.39 -3.47 -6.82
C PHE A 141 -22.78 -4.08 -6.64
N VAL A 142 -22.83 -5.38 -6.34
CA VAL A 142 -24.04 -6.09 -5.95
C VAL A 142 -23.88 -6.57 -4.51
N LYS A 143 -24.90 -6.35 -3.69
CA LYS A 143 -25.01 -6.92 -2.36
C LYS A 143 -26.32 -7.65 -2.19
N GLY A 144 -26.32 -8.67 -1.35
CA GLY A 144 -27.51 -9.46 -1.05
C GLY A 144 -27.28 -10.41 0.11
N THR A 145 -28.20 -11.35 0.29
CA THR A 145 -28.07 -12.39 1.31
C THR A 145 -27.29 -13.57 0.76
N CYS A 146 -26.30 -14.05 1.49
CA CYS A 146 -25.48 -15.20 1.12
C CYS A 146 -26.35 -16.44 0.84
N PRO A 147 -26.17 -17.13 -0.31
CA PRO A 147 -26.96 -18.33 -0.63
C PRO A 147 -26.69 -19.50 0.33
N LYS A 148 -25.47 -19.57 0.93
CA LYS A 148 -25.06 -20.67 1.82
C LYS A 148 -25.41 -20.43 3.28
N CYS A 149 -24.88 -19.40 3.93
CA CYS A 149 -25.08 -19.17 5.36
C CYS A 149 -26.23 -18.21 5.71
N LYS A 150 -26.89 -17.62 4.72
CA LYS A 150 -28.00 -16.67 4.88
C LYS A 150 -27.63 -15.35 5.57
N SER A 151 -26.36 -15.04 5.72
CA SER A 151 -25.92 -13.72 6.23
C SER A 151 -26.33 -12.61 5.27
N PRO A 152 -26.95 -11.53 5.74
CA PRO A 152 -27.34 -10.39 4.90
C PRO A 152 -26.13 -9.55 4.48
N ASP A 153 -26.35 -8.66 3.52
CA ASP A 153 -25.41 -7.61 3.07
C ASP A 153 -24.04 -8.11 2.59
N GLN A 154 -24.00 -9.29 1.98
CA GLN A 154 -22.79 -9.88 1.41
C GLN A 154 -22.57 -9.44 -0.04
N TYR A 155 -21.30 -9.27 -0.45
CA TYR A 155 -20.93 -8.92 -1.81
C TYR A 155 -21.18 -10.07 -2.82
N GLY A 156 -21.24 -9.73 -4.11
CA GLY A 156 -21.57 -10.67 -5.18
C GLY A 156 -20.51 -11.71 -5.51
N ASP A 157 -19.31 -11.58 -5.01
CA ASP A 157 -18.18 -12.49 -5.26
C ASP A 157 -17.95 -13.50 -4.13
N ASN A 158 -18.18 -13.09 -2.87
CA ASN A 158 -17.92 -13.93 -1.71
C ASN A 158 -18.68 -13.49 -0.47
N CYS A 159 -18.83 -14.41 0.46
CA CYS A 159 -19.40 -14.13 1.78
C CYS A 159 -18.28 -13.82 2.80
N GLU A 160 -18.34 -12.64 3.42
CA GLU A 160 -17.38 -12.24 4.44
C GLU A 160 -17.52 -13.03 5.75
N VAL A 161 -18.70 -13.67 5.97
CA VAL A 161 -19.01 -14.44 7.20
C VAL A 161 -18.57 -15.89 7.09
N CYS A 162 -18.90 -16.59 5.99
CA CYS A 162 -18.61 -18.02 5.82
C CYS A 162 -17.57 -18.33 4.76
N ALA A 163 -16.95 -17.30 4.17
CA ALA A 163 -15.93 -17.40 3.12
C ALA A 163 -16.37 -18.19 1.86
N ALA A 164 -17.67 -18.41 1.68
CA ALA A 164 -18.18 -19.06 0.49
C ALA A 164 -18.08 -18.15 -0.72
N THR A 165 -17.63 -18.69 -1.87
CA THR A 165 -17.66 -18.04 -3.17
C THR A 165 -18.92 -18.43 -3.94
N TYR A 166 -19.45 -17.51 -4.72
CA TYR A 166 -20.66 -17.69 -5.53
C TYR A 166 -20.71 -16.61 -6.64
N SER A 167 -21.60 -16.79 -7.61
CA SER A 167 -21.89 -15.76 -8.60
C SER A 167 -22.82 -14.68 -7.99
N PRO A 168 -22.74 -13.41 -8.40
CA PRO A 168 -23.68 -12.37 -7.97
C PRO A 168 -25.16 -12.73 -8.21
N THR A 169 -25.42 -13.56 -9.22
CA THR A 169 -26.77 -14.05 -9.56
C THR A 169 -27.33 -15.08 -8.57
N GLU A 170 -26.50 -15.67 -7.72
CA GLU A 170 -26.90 -16.61 -6.67
C GLU A 170 -27.29 -15.94 -5.36
N LEU A 171 -26.99 -14.63 -5.22
CA LEU A 171 -27.41 -13.86 -4.04
C LEU A 171 -28.93 -13.83 -3.90
N ILE A 172 -29.40 -13.97 -2.69
CA ILE A 172 -30.82 -13.82 -2.35
C ILE A 172 -31.10 -12.32 -2.12
N ASN A 173 -32.15 -11.81 -2.77
CA ASN A 173 -32.51 -10.39 -2.74
C ASN A 173 -31.33 -9.47 -3.10
N PRO A 174 -30.74 -9.62 -4.29
CA PRO A 174 -29.63 -8.78 -4.70
C PRO A 174 -30.08 -7.32 -4.85
N ARG A 175 -29.21 -6.38 -4.47
CA ARG A 175 -29.41 -4.94 -4.65
C ARG A 175 -28.15 -4.29 -5.20
N SER A 176 -28.33 -3.27 -6.03
CA SER A 176 -27.23 -2.42 -6.49
C SER A 176 -26.67 -1.61 -5.33
N VAL A 177 -25.36 -1.61 -5.17
CA VAL A 177 -24.65 -0.73 -4.21
C VAL A 177 -24.70 0.73 -4.67
N VAL A 178 -24.91 0.97 -5.98
CA VAL A 178 -24.85 2.30 -6.58
C VAL A 178 -26.17 3.05 -6.44
N SER A 179 -27.31 2.37 -6.66
CA SER A 179 -28.65 3.01 -6.62
C SER A 179 -29.54 2.48 -5.49
N GLY A 180 -29.26 1.28 -4.98
CA GLY A 180 -30.16 0.54 -4.09
C GLY A 180 -31.24 -0.26 -4.84
N ALA A 181 -31.39 -0.09 -6.16
CA ALA A 181 -32.37 -0.80 -6.97
C ALA A 181 -32.13 -2.31 -7.00
N THR A 182 -33.20 -3.07 -7.24
CA THR A 182 -33.09 -4.51 -7.53
C THR A 182 -32.55 -4.69 -8.95
N PRO A 183 -31.38 -5.32 -9.12
CA PRO A 183 -30.83 -5.55 -10.45
C PRO A 183 -31.67 -6.52 -11.28
N VAL A 184 -31.62 -6.36 -12.60
CA VAL A 184 -32.26 -7.26 -13.57
C VAL A 184 -31.21 -7.97 -14.39
N MET A 185 -31.53 -9.19 -14.87
CA MET A 185 -30.66 -9.87 -15.81
C MET A 185 -30.77 -9.22 -17.20
N LYS A 186 -29.61 -8.95 -17.81
CA LYS A 186 -29.53 -8.39 -19.15
C LYS A 186 -28.39 -9.05 -19.92
N ASP A 187 -28.68 -9.40 -21.16
CA ASP A 187 -27.70 -10.00 -22.07
C ASP A 187 -26.82 -8.92 -22.71
N SER A 188 -25.54 -9.23 -22.84
CA SER A 188 -24.57 -8.40 -23.54
C SER A 188 -23.54 -9.26 -24.27
N GLU A 189 -23.13 -8.83 -25.47
CA GLU A 189 -22.02 -9.44 -26.18
C GLU A 189 -20.70 -8.97 -25.54
N HIS A 190 -19.84 -9.93 -25.18
CA HIS A 190 -18.51 -9.69 -24.61
C HIS A 190 -17.41 -10.31 -25.44
N PHE A 191 -16.23 -9.70 -25.35
CA PHE A 191 -15.01 -10.18 -26.01
C PHE A 191 -14.10 -10.87 -25.01
N PHE A 192 -13.57 -12.01 -25.42
CA PHE A 192 -12.76 -12.88 -24.58
C PHE A 192 -11.40 -13.13 -25.22
N PHE A 193 -10.34 -12.99 -24.43
CA PHE A 193 -9.01 -13.44 -24.83
C PHE A 193 -8.87 -14.95 -24.60
N ASP A 194 -8.43 -15.66 -25.63
CA ASP A 194 -8.33 -17.13 -25.65
C ASP A 194 -7.04 -17.61 -24.98
N LEU A 195 -6.91 -17.38 -23.65
CA LEU A 195 -5.75 -17.77 -22.86
C LEU A 195 -5.39 -19.26 -22.97
N PRO A 196 -6.35 -20.23 -23.07
CA PRO A 196 -6.03 -21.64 -23.25
C PRO A 196 -5.14 -21.95 -24.47
N SER A 197 -5.23 -21.17 -25.53
CA SER A 197 -4.38 -21.35 -26.73
C SER A 197 -2.89 -21.13 -26.47
N PHE A 198 -2.52 -20.52 -25.33
CA PHE A 198 -1.15 -20.21 -24.95
C PHE A 198 -0.57 -21.16 -23.89
N GLU A 199 -1.32 -22.19 -23.46
CA GLU A 199 -0.92 -23.07 -22.35
C GLU A 199 0.48 -23.68 -22.53
N ALA A 200 0.79 -24.22 -23.70
CA ALA A 200 2.09 -24.85 -23.98
C ALA A 200 3.23 -23.81 -23.91
N MET A 201 3.02 -22.62 -24.48
CA MET A 201 4.00 -21.52 -24.43
C MET A 201 4.23 -21.06 -22.98
N LEU A 202 3.15 -20.87 -22.21
CA LEU A 202 3.22 -20.46 -20.81
C LEU A 202 3.98 -21.47 -19.95
N LYS A 203 3.69 -22.77 -20.08
CA LYS A 203 4.42 -23.84 -19.37
C LYS A 203 5.92 -23.79 -19.67
N ASN A 204 6.29 -23.62 -20.93
CA ASN A 204 7.70 -23.51 -21.33
C ASN A 204 8.36 -22.26 -20.76
N TRP A 205 7.69 -21.10 -20.81
CA TRP A 205 8.22 -19.84 -20.30
C TRP A 205 8.35 -19.85 -18.76
N LEU A 206 7.37 -20.37 -18.05
CA LEU A 206 7.41 -20.54 -16.58
C LEU A 206 8.57 -21.47 -16.16
N GLY A 207 8.84 -22.52 -16.96
CA GLY A 207 9.95 -23.46 -16.72
C GLY A 207 11.33 -22.91 -17.05
N SER A 208 11.46 -21.72 -17.65
CA SER A 208 12.75 -21.13 -18.07
C SER A 208 13.50 -20.40 -16.94
N GLY A 209 12.97 -20.34 -15.72
CA GLY A 209 13.53 -19.58 -14.61
C GLY A 209 13.11 -18.11 -14.57
N SER A 210 12.06 -17.73 -15.31
CA SER A 210 11.54 -16.35 -15.36
C SER A 210 10.84 -15.91 -14.07
N LEU A 211 10.51 -16.85 -13.16
CA LEU A 211 9.83 -16.59 -11.90
C LEU A 211 10.44 -17.40 -10.75
N GLN A 212 10.15 -16.96 -9.52
CA GLN A 212 10.51 -17.72 -8.32
C GLN A 212 9.79 -19.07 -8.29
N PRO A 213 10.42 -20.13 -7.75
CA PRO A 213 9.84 -21.47 -7.70
C PRO A 213 8.44 -21.53 -7.04
N GLU A 214 8.22 -20.72 -6.00
CA GLU A 214 6.95 -20.64 -5.28
C GLU A 214 5.83 -20.11 -6.19
N VAL A 215 6.13 -19.14 -7.07
CA VAL A 215 5.17 -18.61 -8.05
C VAL A 215 4.87 -19.65 -9.12
N VAL A 216 5.90 -20.33 -9.63
CA VAL A 216 5.73 -21.41 -10.62
C VAL A 216 4.82 -22.50 -10.06
N ASN A 217 5.06 -22.94 -8.81
CA ASN A 217 4.23 -23.94 -8.14
C ASN A 217 2.77 -23.48 -8.02
N LYS A 218 2.54 -22.21 -7.68
CA LYS A 218 1.19 -21.66 -7.59
C LYS A 218 0.49 -21.62 -8.95
N MET A 219 1.22 -21.35 -10.03
CA MET A 219 0.65 -21.36 -11.39
C MET A 219 0.25 -22.76 -11.86
N GLN A 220 0.87 -23.85 -11.34
CA GLN A 220 0.45 -25.21 -11.68
C GLN A 220 -1.03 -25.48 -11.32
N GLU A 221 -1.53 -24.94 -10.23
CA GLU A 221 -2.94 -25.06 -9.84
C GLU A 221 -3.90 -24.55 -10.93
N TRP A 222 -3.52 -23.48 -11.65
CA TRP A 222 -4.30 -22.94 -12.74
C TRP A 222 -4.28 -23.83 -13.99
N PHE A 223 -3.15 -24.46 -14.29
CA PHE A 223 -3.06 -25.42 -15.39
C PHE A 223 -3.83 -26.71 -15.09
N GLU A 224 -3.81 -27.19 -13.84
CA GLU A 224 -4.57 -28.37 -13.40
C GLU A 224 -6.08 -28.11 -13.43
N ALA A 225 -6.52 -26.90 -13.05
CA ALA A 225 -7.91 -26.48 -13.17
C ALA A 225 -8.35 -26.23 -14.62
N GLY A 226 -7.42 -26.08 -15.54
CA GLY A 226 -7.64 -25.71 -16.94
C GLY A 226 -7.80 -24.20 -17.12
N LEU A 227 -6.94 -23.61 -17.95
CA LEU A 227 -7.00 -22.18 -18.26
C LEU A 227 -8.34 -21.85 -18.92
N GLN A 228 -8.92 -20.72 -18.55
CA GLN A 228 -10.20 -20.24 -19.07
C GLN A 228 -10.00 -19.01 -19.97
N GLN A 229 -10.93 -18.83 -20.91
CA GLN A 229 -11.00 -17.58 -21.66
C GLN A 229 -11.32 -16.43 -20.73
N TRP A 230 -10.71 -15.29 -20.98
CA TRP A 230 -10.82 -14.13 -20.10
C TRP A 230 -11.59 -12.98 -20.75
N ASP A 231 -12.61 -12.48 -20.05
CA ASP A 231 -13.42 -11.35 -20.48
C ASP A 231 -12.61 -10.05 -20.44
N ILE A 232 -12.36 -9.47 -21.61
CA ILE A 232 -11.56 -8.25 -21.81
C ILE A 232 -12.40 -7.03 -22.14
N SER A 233 -13.73 -7.14 -22.08
CA SER A 233 -14.65 -6.04 -22.43
C SER A 233 -15.52 -5.60 -21.27
N ARG A 234 -15.96 -4.36 -21.32
CA ARG A 234 -16.94 -3.77 -20.41
C ARG A 234 -17.93 -2.93 -21.19
N ASP A 235 -19.19 -2.93 -20.73
CA ASP A 235 -20.24 -2.10 -21.31
C ASP A 235 -20.21 -0.66 -20.77
N ALA A 236 -20.72 0.28 -21.57
CA ALA A 236 -21.00 1.65 -21.13
C ALA A 236 -22.05 1.67 -19.98
N PRO A 237 -21.98 2.61 -19.03
CA PRO A 237 -20.92 3.61 -18.87
C PRO A 237 -19.66 3.03 -18.21
N TYR A 238 -18.50 3.35 -18.76
CA TYR A 238 -17.22 2.87 -18.25
C TYR A 238 -16.12 3.91 -18.57
N PHE A 239 -15.25 4.19 -17.64
CA PHE A 239 -14.10 5.04 -17.88
C PHE A 239 -12.91 4.21 -18.34
N GLY A 240 -12.54 4.36 -19.60
CA GLY A 240 -11.47 3.61 -20.26
C GLY A 240 -11.48 3.84 -21.78
N PHE A 241 -10.69 3.08 -22.52
CA PHE A 241 -10.64 3.18 -23.98
C PHE A 241 -11.72 2.30 -24.63
N GLN A 242 -12.41 2.85 -25.61
CA GLN A 242 -13.39 2.11 -26.39
C GLN A 242 -12.69 1.09 -27.28
N ILE A 243 -13.24 -0.12 -27.35
CA ILE A 243 -12.74 -1.18 -28.25
C ILE A 243 -12.97 -0.75 -29.71
N PRO A 244 -11.95 -0.83 -30.59
CA PRO A 244 -12.09 -0.46 -31.99
C PRO A 244 -13.24 -1.16 -32.71
N ASN A 245 -13.99 -0.39 -33.54
CA ASN A 245 -15.12 -0.87 -34.32
C ASN A 245 -16.27 -1.48 -33.49
N THR A 246 -16.49 -1.03 -32.27
CA THR A 246 -17.62 -1.38 -31.41
C THR A 246 -18.35 -0.14 -30.96
N GLU A 247 -19.61 -0.28 -30.55
CA GLU A 247 -20.40 0.79 -29.93
C GLU A 247 -20.63 0.46 -28.45
N GLY A 248 -20.22 1.37 -27.56
CA GLY A 248 -20.43 1.25 -26.11
C GLY A 248 -19.67 0.10 -25.44
N LYS A 249 -18.61 -0.42 -26.08
CA LYS A 249 -17.73 -1.44 -25.48
C LYS A 249 -16.35 -0.86 -25.20
N TYR A 250 -15.83 -1.13 -24.03
CA TYR A 250 -14.56 -0.60 -23.52
C TYR A 250 -13.63 -1.73 -23.13
N PHE A 251 -12.32 -1.49 -23.22
CA PHE A 251 -11.35 -2.43 -22.70
C PHE A 251 -11.48 -2.55 -21.17
N TYR A 252 -11.44 -3.78 -20.69
CA TYR A 252 -11.32 -4.03 -19.26
C TYR A 252 -9.95 -3.57 -18.77
N VAL A 253 -9.93 -2.89 -17.61
CA VAL A 253 -8.71 -2.30 -17.03
C VAL A 253 -7.51 -3.26 -16.98
N TRP A 254 -7.70 -4.55 -16.75
CA TRP A 254 -6.62 -5.53 -16.73
C TRP A 254 -6.05 -5.88 -18.10
N LEU A 255 -6.70 -5.48 -19.19
CA LEU A 255 -6.09 -5.56 -20.53
C LEU A 255 -5.12 -4.39 -20.72
N ASP A 256 -5.53 -3.18 -20.44
CA ASP A 256 -4.75 -1.98 -20.75
C ASP A 256 -3.77 -1.56 -19.64
N ALA A 257 -3.97 -2.02 -18.39
CA ALA A 257 -3.06 -1.74 -17.28
C ALA A 257 -1.61 -2.20 -17.56
N PRO A 258 -1.32 -3.49 -17.87
CA PRO A 258 0.05 -3.93 -18.13
C PRO A 258 0.65 -3.31 -19.42
N ILE A 259 -0.17 -2.85 -20.35
CA ILE A 259 0.27 -2.09 -21.53
C ILE A 259 0.86 -0.74 -21.10
N GLY A 260 0.48 -0.21 -19.95
CA GLY A 260 1.04 0.99 -19.34
C GLY A 260 2.56 0.94 -19.14
N TYR A 261 3.16 -0.24 -19.01
CA TYR A 261 4.62 -0.41 -19.00
C TYR A 261 5.24 0.01 -20.33
N MET A 262 4.63 -0.43 -21.43
CA MET A 262 5.05 -0.07 -22.79
C MET A 262 4.82 1.43 -23.06
N ALA A 263 3.65 1.92 -22.65
CA ALA A 263 3.27 3.33 -22.83
C ALA A 263 4.22 4.28 -22.07
N SER A 264 4.55 3.98 -20.83
CA SER A 264 5.49 4.78 -20.03
C SER A 264 6.90 4.79 -20.67
N PHE A 265 7.37 3.65 -21.14
CA PHE A 265 8.65 3.58 -21.83
C PHE A 265 8.61 4.29 -23.19
N LYS A 266 7.51 4.18 -23.95
CA LYS A 266 7.34 4.93 -25.21
C LYS A 266 7.35 6.43 -24.99
N ASN A 267 6.71 6.90 -23.93
CA ASN A 267 6.75 8.31 -23.53
C ASN A 267 8.17 8.76 -23.22
N LEU A 268 8.97 7.93 -22.51
CA LEU A 268 10.40 8.22 -22.30
C LEU A 268 11.16 8.33 -23.63
N CYS A 269 10.97 7.38 -24.55
CA CYS A 269 11.61 7.40 -25.88
C CYS A 269 11.23 8.63 -26.71
N LYS A 270 9.99 9.14 -26.59
CA LYS A 270 9.57 10.38 -27.24
C LYS A 270 10.30 11.62 -26.70
N ARG A 271 10.62 11.62 -25.40
CA ARG A 271 11.36 12.73 -24.75
C ARG A 271 12.88 12.62 -24.95
N GLU A 272 13.40 11.41 -25.00
CA GLU A 272 14.82 11.10 -25.14
C GLU A 272 15.03 10.26 -26.42
N THR A 273 15.20 10.93 -27.53
CA THR A 273 15.28 10.34 -28.87
C THR A 273 16.48 9.42 -29.10
N SER A 274 17.42 9.37 -28.18
CA SER A 274 18.54 8.42 -28.18
C SER A 274 18.13 7.02 -27.74
N ILE A 275 16.94 6.88 -27.11
CA ILE A 275 16.41 5.60 -26.63
C ILE A 275 15.48 5.04 -27.69
N ASP A 276 15.83 3.86 -28.20
CA ASP A 276 14.99 3.16 -29.18
C ASP A 276 14.05 2.15 -28.49
N PHE A 277 12.74 2.36 -28.67
CA PHE A 277 11.68 1.52 -28.10
C PHE A 277 11.81 0.05 -28.56
N ASP A 278 12.04 -0.16 -29.86
CA ASP A 278 12.07 -1.51 -30.45
C ASP A 278 13.27 -2.31 -29.94
N SER A 279 14.38 -1.66 -29.62
CA SER A 279 15.55 -2.31 -29.01
C SER A 279 15.27 -2.95 -27.64
N PHE A 280 14.14 -2.64 -26.99
CA PHE A 280 13.71 -3.23 -25.72
C PHE A 280 12.48 -4.14 -25.87
N TRP A 281 11.53 -3.83 -26.76
CA TRP A 281 10.24 -4.51 -26.80
C TRP A 281 10.03 -5.45 -27.99
N CYS A 282 10.85 -5.37 -29.04
CA CYS A 282 10.68 -6.31 -30.16
C CYS A 282 10.99 -7.75 -29.70
N LYS A 283 10.38 -8.74 -30.37
CA LYS A 283 10.42 -10.17 -30.00
C LYS A 283 11.85 -10.69 -29.85
N ASP A 284 12.75 -10.25 -30.73
CA ASP A 284 14.13 -10.75 -30.80
C ASP A 284 15.14 -9.81 -30.09
N SER A 285 14.65 -8.87 -29.26
CA SER A 285 15.51 -7.99 -28.47
C SER A 285 16.36 -8.78 -27.48
N ASP A 286 17.62 -8.41 -27.35
CA ASP A 286 18.59 -8.90 -26.35
C ASP A 286 18.53 -8.13 -25.02
N ALA A 287 17.74 -7.06 -24.95
CA ALA A 287 17.54 -6.32 -23.71
C ALA A 287 16.83 -7.19 -22.65
N GLU A 288 17.00 -6.88 -21.40
CA GLU A 288 16.36 -7.57 -20.28
C GLU A 288 15.17 -6.75 -19.78
N LEU A 289 14.04 -7.42 -19.56
CA LEU A 289 12.80 -6.79 -19.06
C LEU A 289 12.43 -7.40 -17.71
N TYR A 290 12.33 -6.56 -16.68
CA TYR A 290 12.02 -6.98 -15.31
C TYR A 290 10.79 -6.29 -14.77
N HIS A 291 9.86 -7.07 -14.23
CA HIS A 291 8.69 -6.56 -13.51
C HIS A 291 8.82 -6.87 -12.02
N PHE A 292 8.65 -5.86 -11.16
CA PHE A 292 8.50 -6.02 -9.72
C PHE A 292 7.02 -5.90 -9.39
N ILE A 293 6.44 -6.90 -8.70
CA ILE A 293 5.00 -6.95 -8.43
C ILE A 293 4.68 -7.56 -7.06
N GLY A 294 3.53 -7.19 -6.50
CA GLY A 294 2.94 -7.86 -5.35
C GLY A 294 2.34 -9.24 -5.69
N LYS A 295 2.26 -10.12 -4.72
CA LYS A 295 1.73 -11.49 -4.90
C LYS A 295 0.24 -11.55 -5.29
N ASP A 296 -0.51 -10.49 -5.07
CA ASP A 296 -1.94 -10.37 -5.40
C ASP A 296 -2.21 -10.30 -6.92
N ILE A 297 -1.24 -9.83 -7.70
CA ILE A 297 -1.35 -9.69 -9.16
C ILE A 297 -0.45 -10.65 -9.94
N MET A 298 0.16 -11.63 -9.25
CA MET A 298 1.07 -12.58 -9.90
C MET A 298 0.39 -13.38 -11.03
N TYR A 299 -0.89 -13.72 -10.88
CA TYR A 299 -1.67 -14.42 -11.88
C TYR A 299 -1.73 -13.67 -13.22
N PHE A 300 -2.05 -12.37 -13.17
CA PHE A 300 -2.14 -11.53 -14.37
C PHE A 300 -0.79 -11.39 -15.09
N HIS A 301 0.29 -11.24 -14.32
CA HIS A 301 1.63 -11.07 -14.87
C HIS A 301 2.29 -12.38 -15.31
N SER A 302 1.91 -13.52 -14.70
CA SER A 302 2.51 -14.81 -15.01
C SER A 302 1.82 -15.58 -16.12
N LEU A 303 0.54 -15.32 -16.39
CA LEU A 303 -0.24 -16.03 -17.41
C LEU A 303 -0.75 -15.08 -18.49
N PHE A 304 -1.49 -14.05 -18.10
CA PHE A 304 -2.20 -13.21 -19.04
C PHE A 304 -1.27 -12.28 -19.83
N TRP A 305 -0.44 -11.51 -19.16
CA TRP A 305 0.48 -10.56 -19.79
C TRP A 305 1.46 -11.22 -20.78
N PRO A 306 2.20 -12.28 -20.42
CA PRO A 306 3.08 -12.96 -21.38
C PRO A 306 2.34 -13.59 -22.56
N ALA A 307 1.09 -14.06 -22.39
CA ALA A 307 0.27 -14.56 -23.47
C ALA A 307 -0.16 -13.45 -24.45
N MET A 308 -0.55 -12.28 -23.93
CA MET A 308 -0.85 -11.10 -24.76
C MET A 308 0.37 -10.66 -25.58
N LEU A 309 1.53 -10.56 -24.94
CA LEU A 309 2.78 -10.17 -25.60
C LEU A 309 3.15 -11.16 -26.72
N GLU A 310 3.13 -12.47 -26.44
CA GLU A 310 3.39 -13.51 -27.45
C GLU A 310 2.44 -13.42 -28.61
N GLY A 311 1.12 -13.31 -28.33
CA GLY A 311 0.08 -13.23 -29.35
C GLY A 311 0.13 -11.98 -30.21
N ALA A 312 0.66 -10.87 -29.66
CA ALA A 312 0.85 -9.60 -30.37
C ALA A 312 2.24 -9.47 -31.03
N GLY A 313 3.15 -10.42 -30.81
CA GLY A 313 4.48 -10.43 -31.43
C GLY A 313 5.53 -9.61 -30.70
N PHE A 314 5.34 -9.35 -29.40
CA PHE A 314 6.32 -8.71 -28.51
C PHE A 314 7.12 -9.74 -27.69
N ARG A 315 8.22 -9.29 -27.11
CA ARG A 315 8.99 -10.11 -26.16
C ARG A 315 8.27 -10.25 -24.83
N LYS A 316 8.46 -11.40 -24.20
CA LYS A 316 8.01 -11.63 -22.81
C LYS A 316 9.03 -11.06 -21.79
N PRO A 317 8.62 -10.80 -20.55
CA PRO A 317 9.54 -10.44 -19.49
C PRO A 317 10.67 -11.46 -19.32
N SER A 318 11.89 -10.97 -19.06
CA SER A 318 13.02 -11.83 -18.69
C SER A 318 12.78 -12.47 -17.32
N ASN A 319 12.35 -11.64 -16.35
CA ASN A 319 11.91 -12.13 -15.04
C ASN A 319 10.77 -11.27 -14.49
N ILE A 320 9.94 -11.90 -13.68
CA ILE A 320 8.95 -11.23 -12.83
C ILE A 320 9.32 -11.54 -11.39
N PHE A 321 9.53 -10.49 -10.59
CA PHE A 321 9.93 -10.58 -9.21
C PHE A 321 8.74 -10.28 -8.31
N VAL A 322 8.27 -11.32 -7.63
CA VAL A 322 7.07 -11.26 -6.78
C VAL A 322 7.50 -11.12 -5.32
N HIS A 323 6.86 -10.19 -4.59
CA HIS A 323 7.04 -10.02 -3.16
C HIS A 323 5.75 -10.26 -2.37
N GLY A 324 5.88 -10.52 -1.06
CA GLY A 324 4.76 -10.65 -0.12
C GLY A 324 4.14 -9.31 0.27
N TYR A 325 3.16 -9.35 1.17
CA TYR A 325 2.54 -8.13 1.72
C TYR A 325 3.36 -7.52 2.84
N VAL A 326 3.06 -6.27 3.18
CA VAL A 326 3.54 -5.62 4.39
C VAL A 326 2.49 -5.79 5.50
N THR A 327 2.95 -6.32 6.63
CA THR A 327 2.21 -6.27 7.90
C THR A 327 2.81 -5.20 8.82
N VAL A 328 2.10 -4.75 9.81
CA VAL A 328 2.58 -3.81 10.82
C VAL A 328 2.35 -4.43 12.20
N ASN A 329 3.44 -4.65 12.95
CA ASN A 329 3.42 -5.34 14.24
C ASN A 329 2.73 -6.70 14.17
N GLY A 330 3.00 -7.49 13.12
CA GLY A 330 2.45 -8.83 12.91
C GLY A 330 1.01 -8.88 12.38
N GLU A 331 0.38 -7.73 12.13
CA GLU A 331 -1.01 -7.67 11.69
C GLU A 331 -1.16 -6.98 10.33
N LYS A 332 -2.25 -7.31 9.61
CA LYS A 332 -2.60 -6.58 8.37
C LYS A 332 -2.80 -5.09 8.66
N MET A 333 -2.40 -4.25 7.73
CA MET A 333 -2.64 -2.81 7.82
C MET A 333 -4.13 -2.51 8.00
N SER A 334 -4.46 -1.68 8.99
CA SER A 334 -5.82 -1.33 9.38
C SER A 334 -6.00 0.18 9.52
N LYS A 335 -7.03 0.72 8.88
CA LYS A 335 -7.39 2.15 8.98
C LYS A 335 -7.79 2.53 10.41
N SER A 336 -8.61 1.71 11.08
CA SER A 336 -9.09 1.98 12.44
C SER A 336 -7.99 1.96 13.49
N ARG A 337 -6.97 1.13 13.32
CA ARG A 337 -5.81 1.06 14.21
C ARG A 337 -4.69 2.06 13.87
N GLY A 338 -4.82 2.81 12.77
CA GLY A 338 -3.82 3.75 12.29
C GLY A 338 -2.58 3.10 11.68
N THR A 339 -2.59 1.79 11.47
CA THR A 339 -1.49 1.05 10.86
C THR A 339 -1.58 1.03 9.33
N PHE A 340 -2.64 1.59 8.74
CA PHE A 340 -2.72 1.92 7.32
C PHE A 340 -2.06 3.29 7.12
N ILE A 341 -0.73 3.30 7.00
CA ILE A 341 0.07 4.51 6.95
C ILE A 341 0.26 4.92 5.49
N GLN A 342 -0.18 6.14 5.15
CA GLN A 342 0.04 6.74 3.84
C GLN A 342 1.50 7.19 3.71
N ALA A 343 2.04 7.15 2.48
CA ALA A 343 3.39 7.61 2.17
C ALA A 343 3.59 9.09 2.55
N ALA A 344 2.64 9.94 2.20
CA ALA A 344 2.66 11.36 2.56
C ALA A 344 2.69 11.59 4.09
N THR A 345 1.94 10.79 4.87
CA THR A 345 1.94 10.87 6.33
C THR A 345 3.29 10.44 6.90
N TYR A 346 3.86 9.36 6.40
CA TYR A 346 5.22 8.95 6.79
C TYR A 346 6.24 10.07 6.56
N LEU A 347 6.24 10.68 5.36
CA LEU A 347 7.19 11.73 4.98
C LEU A 347 7.10 13.01 5.81
N LYS A 348 5.94 13.29 6.42
CA LYS A 348 5.78 14.44 7.34
C LYS A 348 6.49 14.23 8.69
N HIS A 349 6.72 13.00 9.09
CA HIS A 349 7.20 12.65 10.43
C HIS A 349 8.58 12.02 10.45
N LEU A 350 8.97 11.29 9.40
CA LEU A 350 10.16 10.44 9.39
C LEU A 350 10.99 10.63 8.11
N ASP A 351 12.31 10.43 8.23
CA ASP A 351 13.21 10.38 7.10
C ASP A 351 12.92 9.12 6.25
N PRO A 352 12.69 9.25 4.94
CA PRO A 352 12.40 8.13 4.05
C PRO A 352 13.50 7.07 4.04
N GLU A 353 14.76 7.44 4.28
CA GLU A 353 15.88 6.51 4.30
C GLU A 353 15.81 5.51 5.47
N CYS A 354 15.12 5.86 6.56
CA CYS A 354 14.86 4.91 7.64
C CYS A 354 14.04 3.71 7.13
N LEU A 355 12.97 3.96 6.37
CA LEU A 355 12.14 2.89 5.82
C LEU A 355 12.86 2.10 4.74
N ARG A 356 13.59 2.78 3.85
CA ARG A 356 14.41 2.14 2.80
C ARG A 356 15.41 1.15 3.42
N TYR A 357 16.11 1.58 4.47
CA TYR A 357 17.05 0.72 5.20
C TYR A 357 16.36 -0.48 5.84
N TYR A 358 15.26 -0.23 6.56
CA TYR A 358 14.54 -1.29 7.25
C TYR A 358 14.00 -2.34 6.29
N TYR A 359 13.38 -1.91 5.19
CA TYR A 359 12.90 -2.82 4.16
C TYR A 359 14.06 -3.62 3.56
N ALA A 360 15.15 -2.97 3.17
CA ALA A 360 16.34 -3.66 2.65
C ALA A 360 16.88 -4.70 3.64
N ALA A 361 16.91 -4.40 4.94
CA ALA A 361 17.40 -5.31 5.96
C ALA A 361 16.53 -6.55 6.17
N LYS A 362 15.25 -6.50 5.79
CA LYS A 362 14.27 -7.59 5.91
C LYS A 362 14.02 -8.34 4.60
N LEU A 363 14.18 -7.66 3.45
CA LEU A 363 13.87 -8.21 2.14
C LEU A 363 14.77 -9.38 1.75
N SER A 364 14.12 -10.40 1.22
CA SER A 364 14.74 -11.54 0.54
C SER A 364 14.21 -11.64 -0.90
N ASN A 365 14.73 -12.59 -1.66
CA ASN A 365 14.23 -12.92 -3.01
C ASN A 365 13.01 -13.87 -3.01
N ARG A 366 12.38 -14.09 -1.84
CA ARG A 366 11.21 -14.96 -1.65
C ARG A 366 9.94 -14.12 -1.59
N ILE A 367 8.80 -14.80 -1.63
CA ILE A 367 7.46 -14.17 -1.57
C ILE A 367 6.89 -14.04 -0.15
N ASP A 368 7.74 -14.14 0.87
CA ASP A 368 7.34 -14.03 2.27
C ASP A 368 6.81 -12.61 2.59
N ASP A 369 5.82 -12.53 3.49
CA ASP A 369 5.33 -11.26 3.97
C ASP A 369 6.39 -10.56 4.85
N LEU A 370 6.50 -9.24 4.72
CA LEU A 370 7.44 -8.44 5.49
C LEU A 370 6.70 -7.75 6.65
N ASP A 371 7.16 -7.98 7.87
CA ASP A 371 6.62 -7.28 9.03
C ASP A 371 7.41 -6.01 9.35
N LEU A 372 6.72 -4.86 9.30
CA LEU A 372 7.17 -3.59 9.84
C LEU A 372 6.87 -3.57 11.35
N ASN A 373 7.76 -4.19 12.13
CA ASN A 373 7.70 -4.06 13.58
C ASN A 373 8.30 -2.69 13.98
N LEU A 374 7.47 -1.83 14.55
CA LEU A 374 7.83 -0.43 14.80
C LEU A 374 8.93 -0.26 15.86
N GLU A 375 9.00 -1.15 16.85
CA GLU A 375 10.06 -1.14 17.86
C GLU A 375 11.41 -1.59 17.26
N ASP A 376 11.43 -2.74 16.54
CA ASP A 376 12.61 -3.22 15.80
C ASP A 376 13.08 -2.18 14.77
N PHE A 377 12.14 -1.48 14.13
CA PHE A 377 12.44 -0.41 13.17
C PHE A 377 13.28 0.71 13.82
N VAL A 378 12.81 1.27 14.95
CA VAL A 378 13.54 2.31 15.68
C VAL A 378 14.89 1.80 16.16
N GLN A 379 14.91 0.61 16.77
CA GLN A 379 16.12 0.02 17.32
C GLN A 379 17.16 -0.24 16.22
N ARG A 380 16.77 -0.85 15.12
CA ARG A 380 17.67 -1.21 14.01
C ARG A 380 18.26 0.01 13.33
N VAL A 381 17.44 1.00 12.97
CA VAL A 381 17.92 2.25 12.35
C VAL A 381 18.91 2.96 13.26
N ASN A 382 18.60 3.11 14.53
CA ASN A 382 19.48 3.79 15.48
C ASN A 382 20.79 3.02 15.72
N THR A 383 20.72 1.70 15.84
CA THR A 383 21.90 0.87 16.09
C THR A 383 22.82 0.84 14.88
N ASP A 384 22.27 0.50 13.73
CA ASP A 384 23.09 0.23 12.53
C ASP A 384 23.56 1.53 11.87
N LEU A 385 22.67 2.50 11.65
CA LEU A 385 23.02 3.72 10.93
C LEU A 385 23.65 4.77 11.83
N VAL A 386 23.08 5.05 13.01
CA VAL A 386 23.56 6.13 13.86
C VAL A 386 24.76 5.67 14.70
N ASN A 387 24.57 4.61 15.50
CA ASN A 387 25.57 4.20 16.49
C ASN A 387 26.79 3.49 15.88
N LYS A 388 26.63 2.79 14.74
CA LYS A 388 27.73 2.07 14.11
C LYS A 388 28.29 2.83 12.91
N LEU A 389 27.50 3.03 11.84
CA LEU A 389 27.98 3.53 10.55
C LEU A 389 28.41 5.01 10.61
N VAL A 390 27.48 5.92 10.96
CA VAL A 390 27.77 7.38 10.99
C VAL A 390 28.73 7.72 12.11
N ASN A 391 28.63 7.02 13.24
CA ASN A 391 29.55 7.20 14.37
C ASN A 391 31.01 6.87 13.99
N LEU A 392 31.24 5.86 13.11
CA LEU A 392 32.57 5.54 12.60
C LEU A 392 33.21 6.77 11.92
N ALA A 393 32.47 7.48 11.06
CA ALA A 393 32.98 8.70 10.42
C ALA A 393 33.19 9.84 11.45
N SER A 394 32.18 10.06 12.32
CA SER A 394 32.21 11.16 13.30
C SER A 394 33.39 11.10 14.27
N ARG A 395 33.69 9.89 14.80
CA ARG A 395 34.79 9.67 15.75
C ARG A 395 36.18 9.96 15.16
N ASN A 396 36.34 9.75 13.85
CA ASN A 396 37.62 9.91 13.16
C ASN A 396 37.78 11.30 12.52
N ALA A 397 36.72 11.82 11.92
CA ALA A 397 36.73 13.11 11.21
C ALA A 397 37.15 14.28 12.11
N GLY A 398 36.76 14.26 13.40
CA GLY A 398 37.12 15.31 14.35
C GLY A 398 38.63 15.46 14.55
N PHE A 399 39.38 14.36 14.60
CA PHE A 399 40.85 14.40 14.70
C PHE A 399 41.47 14.86 13.39
N ILE A 400 41.03 14.33 12.27
CA ILE A 400 41.53 14.72 10.93
C ILE A 400 41.33 16.21 10.69
N GLN A 401 40.15 16.75 11.04
CA GLN A 401 39.86 18.16 10.86
C GLN A 401 40.69 19.08 11.76
N LYS A 402 40.82 18.72 13.07
CA LYS A 402 41.43 19.61 14.07
C LYS A 402 42.96 19.61 14.04
N ARG A 403 43.59 18.49 13.69
CA ARG A 403 45.05 18.32 13.73
C ARG A 403 45.71 18.27 12.38
N PHE A 404 45.00 17.95 11.31
CA PHE A 404 45.54 17.73 9.98
C PHE A 404 44.81 18.52 8.90
N ASP A 405 44.11 19.59 9.29
CA ASP A 405 43.38 20.50 8.38
C ASP A 405 42.48 19.76 7.37
N GLY A 406 41.88 18.64 7.76
CA GLY A 406 41.05 17.82 6.93
C GLY A 406 41.78 16.89 5.95
N LYS A 407 43.12 16.78 6.04
CA LYS A 407 43.91 15.98 5.11
C LYS A 407 44.14 14.55 5.62
N LEU A 408 43.76 13.56 4.79
CA LEU A 408 43.97 12.15 5.06
C LEU A 408 45.45 11.75 4.90
N ALA A 409 45.88 10.64 5.53
CA ALA A 409 47.22 10.13 5.48
C ALA A 409 47.68 9.73 4.05
N ALA A 410 49.02 9.69 3.85
CA ALA A 410 49.63 9.31 2.58
C ALA A 410 49.60 7.79 2.30
N ALA A 411 49.34 6.97 3.32
CA ALA A 411 49.26 5.52 3.25
C ALA A 411 48.15 4.98 4.17
N LEU A 412 47.72 3.76 3.92
CA LEU A 412 46.80 3.03 4.80
C LEU A 412 47.53 2.53 6.04
N ASP A 413 46.91 2.59 7.21
CA ASP A 413 47.45 2.01 8.46
C ASP A 413 47.43 0.47 8.40
N ASP A 414 46.37 -0.10 7.80
CA ASP A 414 46.21 -1.56 7.64
C ASP A 414 45.68 -1.90 6.24
N GLN A 415 46.63 -2.23 5.34
CA GLN A 415 46.32 -2.63 3.97
C GLN A 415 45.57 -3.97 3.92
N ALA A 416 45.83 -4.90 4.85
CA ALA A 416 45.17 -6.20 4.87
C ALA A 416 43.69 -6.05 5.22
N LEU A 417 43.37 -5.24 6.23
CA LEU A 417 41.99 -4.93 6.60
C LEU A 417 41.26 -4.21 5.46
N PHE A 418 41.88 -3.24 4.80
CA PHE A 418 41.26 -2.57 3.65
C PHE A 418 40.93 -3.57 2.53
N ASN A 419 41.88 -4.43 2.20
CA ASN A 419 41.70 -5.47 1.18
C ASN A 419 40.59 -6.46 1.54
N GLU A 420 40.41 -6.80 2.83
CA GLU A 420 39.28 -7.63 3.28
C GLU A 420 37.92 -7.00 2.92
N PHE A 421 37.78 -5.69 3.16
CA PHE A 421 36.53 -4.95 2.79
C PHE A 421 36.29 -4.98 1.29
N ILE A 422 37.34 -4.79 0.48
CA ILE A 422 37.20 -4.79 -0.98
C ILE A 422 36.95 -6.22 -1.52
N THR A 423 37.50 -7.25 -0.92
CA THR A 423 37.26 -8.64 -1.34
C THR A 423 35.78 -9.04 -1.20
N GLN A 424 35.03 -8.45 -0.27
CA GLN A 424 33.58 -8.70 -0.12
C GLN A 424 32.72 -8.06 -1.20
N SER A 425 33.26 -7.17 -2.02
CA SER A 425 32.57 -6.39 -3.04
C SER A 425 31.74 -7.25 -3.99
N GLU A 426 32.30 -8.34 -4.53
CA GLU A 426 31.57 -9.18 -5.49
C GLU A 426 30.50 -10.07 -4.81
N GLN A 427 30.73 -10.48 -3.56
CA GLN A 427 29.71 -11.19 -2.79
C GLN A 427 28.51 -10.29 -2.47
N ILE A 428 28.78 -9.03 -2.05
CA ILE A 428 27.72 -8.04 -1.81
C ILE A 428 26.99 -7.71 -3.12
N ALA A 429 27.74 -7.58 -4.24
CA ALA A 429 27.16 -7.39 -5.56
C ALA A 429 26.23 -8.54 -5.96
N ALA A 430 26.65 -9.79 -5.70
CA ALA A 430 25.81 -10.97 -5.97
C ALA A 430 24.53 -10.97 -5.13
N TYR A 431 24.57 -10.54 -3.88
CA TYR A 431 23.37 -10.39 -3.06
C TYR A 431 22.40 -9.33 -3.62
N TYR A 432 22.91 -8.17 -4.06
CA TYR A 432 22.08 -7.15 -4.71
C TYR A 432 21.48 -7.67 -6.02
N GLU A 433 22.30 -8.29 -6.88
CA GLU A 433 21.82 -8.87 -8.15
C GLU A 433 20.66 -9.84 -7.93
N ASN A 434 20.80 -10.73 -6.95
CA ASN A 434 19.80 -11.75 -6.62
C ASN A 434 18.67 -11.24 -5.71
N ARG A 435 18.61 -9.95 -5.41
CA ARG A 435 17.61 -9.31 -4.51
C ARG A 435 17.62 -9.88 -3.09
N GLU A 436 18.73 -10.45 -2.66
CA GLU A 436 18.95 -10.91 -1.30
C GLU A 436 19.44 -9.76 -0.40
N PHE A 437 18.67 -8.64 -0.42
CA PHE A 437 19.07 -7.38 0.21
C PHE A 437 19.38 -7.55 1.70
N GLY A 438 18.59 -8.36 2.42
CA GLY A 438 18.84 -8.66 3.84
C GLY A 438 20.18 -9.37 4.09
N LYS A 439 20.68 -10.15 3.12
CA LYS A 439 22.03 -10.73 3.20
C LYS A 439 23.11 -9.68 2.93
N ALA A 440 22.90 -8.81 1.93
CA ALA A 440 23.80 -7.70 1.66
C ALA A 440 23.95 -6.79 2.88
N ILE A 441 22.84 -6.37 3.50
CA ILE A 441 22.86 -5.53 4.70
C ILE A 441 23.58 -6.21 5.87
N ARG A 442 23.35 -7.51 6.11
CA ARG A 442 24.06 -8.25 7.18
C ARG A 442 25.56 -8.26 6.96
N GLU A 443 26.02 -8.50 5.74
CA GLU A 443 27.45 -8.51 5.41
C GLU A 443 28.07 -7.13 5.59
N ILE A 444 27.38 -6.07 5.10
CA ILE A 444 27.85 -4.70 5.27
C ILE A 444 27.91 -4.31 6.76
N MET A 445 26.94 -4.72 7.58
CA MET A 445 26.95 -4.45 9.02
C MET A 445 28.03 -5.26 9.75
N ALA A 446 28.32 -6.48 9.32
CA ALA A 446 29.45 -7.25 9.85
C ALA A 446 30.78 -6.56 9.57
N LEU A 447 30.97 -6.02 8.37
CA LEU A 447 32.13 -5.18 8.03
C LEU A 447 32.16 -3.89 8.87
N THR A 448 30.98 -3.28 9.11
CA THR A 448 30.87 -2.07 9.97
C THR A 448 31.32 -2.38 11.41
N ASP A 449 30.94 -3.53 11.95
CA ASP A 449 31.40 -3.98 13.28
C ASP A 449 32.91 -4.19 13.32
N LYS A 450 33.52 -4.77 12.27
CA LYS A 450 34.97 -4.89 12.15
C LYS A 450 35.68 -3.53 12.10
N ALA A 451 35.12 -2.57 11.34
CA ALA A 451 35.63 -1.20 11.29
C ALA A 451 35.61 -0.50 12.67
N ASN A 452 34.50 -0.62 13.40
CA ASN A 452 34.38 -0.08 14.73
C ASN A 452 35.37 -0.75 15.72
N LYS A 453 35.47 -2.08 15.64
CA LYS A 453 36.44 -2.84 16.45
C LYS A 453 37.90 -2.38 16.20
N TYR A 454 38.30 -2.18 14.94
CA TYR A 454 39.60 -1.64 14.59
C TYR A 454 39.86 -0.29 15.28
N ILE A 455 38.89 0.64 15.22
CA ILE A 455 39.00 1.97 15.88
C ILE A 455 39.03 1.84 17.41
N ASP A 456 38.28 0.93 18.00
CA ASP A 456 38.28 0.68 19.44
C ASP A 456 39.62 0.07 19.91
N ASP A 457 40.17 -0.89 19.16
CA ASP A 457 41.48 -1.53 19.45
C ASP A 457 42.62 -0.52 19.31
N LYS A 458 42.60 0.36 18.30
CA LYS A 458 43.61 1.41 18.09
C LYS A 458 43.47 2.59 19.05
N ALA A 459 42.31 2.84 19.55
CA ALA A 459 41.98 3.90 20.52
C ALA A 459 42.56 5.28 20.17
N PRO A 460 42.19 5.91 19.04
CA PRO A 460 42.79 7.18 18.58
C PRO A 460 42.66 8.31 19.62
N TRP A 461 41.67 8.26 20.50
CA TRP A 461 41.56 9.21 21.64
C TRP A 461 42.63 9.05 22.73
N VAL A 462 43.31 7.90 22.76
CA VAL A 462 44.46 7.68 23.61
C VAL A 462 45.72 8.18 22.89
N ILE A 463 45.95 7.75 21.64
CA ILE A 463 47.05 8.19 20.78
C ILE A 463 47.13 9.73 20.73
N ALA A 464 45.96 10.41 20.65
CA ALA A 464 45.91 11.87 20.59
C ALA A 464 46.46 12.61 21.82
N LYS A 465 46.70 11.92 22.95
CA LYS A 465 47.25 12.47 24.16
C LYS A 465 48.76 12.26 24.29
N GLU A 466 49.36 11.45 23.42
CA GLU A 466 50.78 11.11 23.41
C GLU A 466 51.54 12.08 22.49
N GLU A 467 52.65 12.62 22.99
CA GLU A 467 53.52 13.49 22.17
C GLU A 467 54.24 12.69 21.09
N GLY A 468 54.36 13.27 19.90
CA GLY A 468 55.05 12.68 18.75
C GLY A 468 54.27 11.57 18.01
N LYS A 469 53.01 11.33 18.37
CA LYS A 469 52.15 10.30 17.77
C LYS A 469 51.19 10.83 16.69
N ASP A 470 51.39 12.05 16.21
CA ASP A 470 50.46 12.65 15.22
C ASP A 470 50.39 11.86 13.91
N ALA A 471 51.46 11.33 13.42
CA ALA A 471 51.46 10.51 12.20
C ALA A 471 50.64 9.19 12.37
N GLU A 472 50.79 8.53 13.53
CA GLU A 472 50.01 7.35 13.88
C GLU A 472 48.51 7.69 14.04
N LEU A 473 48.20 8.78 14.72
CA LEU A 473 46.82 9.26 14.85
C LEU A 473 46.17 9.57 13.50
N GLN A 474 46.94 10.24 12.59
CA GLN A 474 46.45 10.53 11.24
C GLN A 474 46.18 9.25 10.45
N ALA A 475 47.10 8.29 10.51
CA ALA A 475 46.97 7.03 9.79
C ALA A 475 45.76 6.23 10.27
N VAL A 476 45.58 6.07 11.60
CA VAL A 476 44.42 5.34 12.19
C VAL A 476 43.10 6.02 11.85
N CYS A 477 42.98 7.35 12.04
CA CYS A 477 41.75 8.08 11.76
C CYS A 477 41.44 8.08 10.24
N SER A 478 42.47 8.22 9.39
CA SER A 478 42.30 8.11 7.93
C SER A 478 41.77 6.73 7.55
N MET A 479 42.31 5.66 8.15
CA MET A 479 41.80 4.30 7.91
C MET A 479 40.31 4.18 8.28
N GLY A 480 39.87 4.72 9.40
CA GLY A 480 38.45 4.75 9.76
C GLY A 480 37.58 5.44 8.71
N ILE A 481 38.07 6.55 8.13
CA ILE A 481 37.36 7.25 7.03
C ILE A 481 37.37 6.42 5.74
N GLN A 482 38.45 5.71 5.41
CA GLN A 482 38.48 4.81 4.25
C GLN A 482 37.46 3.67 4.38
N LEU A 483 37.38 3.02 5.54
CA LEU A 483 36.43 1.95 5.80
C LEU A 483 34.98 2.47 5.72
N PHE A 484 34.71 3.64 6.32
CA PHE A 484 33.41 4.32 6.18
C PHE A 484 33.05 4.57 4.71
N ARG A 485 33.98 5.05 3.90
CA ARG A 485 33.77 5.31 2.46
C ARG A 485 33.35 4.04 1.72
N VAL A 486 34.03 2.92 1.96
CA VAL A 486 33.71 1.63 1.32
C VAL A 486 32.31 1.17 1.72
N LEU A 487 31.98 1.22 3.03
CA LEU A 487 30.67 0.85 3.55
C LEU A 487 29.55 1.71 2.97
N MET A 488 29.76 3.02 2.86
CA MET A 488 28.80 3.93 2.23
C MET A 488 28.62 3.65 0.75
N GLY A 489 29.67 3.27 0.03
CA GLY A 489 29.59 2.84 -1.35
C GLY A 489 28.69 1.62 -1.52
N TYR A 490 28.83 0.62 -0.64
CA TYR A 490 27.96 -0.56 -0.65
C TYR A 490 26.51 -0.25 -0.28
N LEU A 491 26.27 0.76 0.59
CA LEU A 491 24.93 1.17 1.01
C LEU A 491 24.28 2.20 0.07
N LYS A 492 25.01 2.81 -0.86
CA LYS A 492 24.50 3.86 -1.75
C LYS A 492 23.21 3.47 -2.50
N PRO A 493 23.02 2.24 -2.99
CA PRO A 493 21.74 1.85 -3.59
C PRO A 493 20.55 1.94 -2.62
N VAL A 494 20.77 1.65 -1.35
CA VAL A 494 19.73 1.64 -0.30
C VAL A 494 19.48 3.03 0.25
N LEU A 495 20.55 3.80 0.50
CA LEU A 495 20.57 5.08 1.20
C LEU A 495 21.14 6.21 0.31
N PRO A 496 20.44 6.59 -0.76
CA PRO A 496 20.97 7.54 -1.74
C PRO A 496 21.26 8.93 -1.15
N LYS A 497 20.44 9.44 -0.24
CA LYS A 497 20.64 10.77 0.37
C LYS A 497 21.72 10.77 1.44
N LEU A 498 21.86 9.68 2.19
CA LEU A 498 22.98 9.53 3.11
C LEU A 498 24.30 9.43 2.31
N ALA A 499 24.29 8.72 1.19
CA ALA A 499 25.45 8.64 0.30
C ALA A 499 25.82 10.00 -0.29
N GLU A 500 24.85 10.81 -0.77
CA GLU A 500 25.09 12.19 -1.23
C GLU A 500 25.77 13.06 -0.14
N ARG A 501 25.27 12.94 1.11
CA ARG A 501 25.87 13.64 2.26
C ARG A 501 27.30 13.14 2.56
N ALA A 502 27.52 11.84 2.43
CA ALA A 502 28.85 11.25 2.59
C ALA A 502 29.82 11.66 1.46
N GLU A 503 29.36 11.71 0.22
CA GLU A 503 30.12 12.20 -0.93
C GLU A 503 30.54 13.67 -0.76
N ALA A 504 29.62 14.51 -0.29
CA ALA A 504 29.91 15.90 0.04
C ALA A 504 30.94 16.05 1.19
N PHE A 505 30.88 15.19 2.20
CA PHE A 505 31.85 15.12 3.29
C PHE A 505 33.22 14.62 2.79
N LEU A 506 33.23 13.56 1.98
CA LEU A 506 34.45 12.92 1.46
C LEU A 506 35.05 13.69 0.28
N LEU A 507 34.37 14.66 -0.30
CA LEU A 507 34.75 15.39 -1.53
C LEU A 507 35.07 14.45 -2.69
N THR A 508 34.31 13.37 -2.81
CA THR A 508 34.47 12.37 -3.87
C THR A 508 33.15 11.66 -4.14
N GLU A 509 32.91 11.28 -5.38
CA GLU A 509 31.79 10.43 -5.76
C GLU A 509 32.04 8.97 -5.35
N LEU A 510 31.00 8.26 -4.91
CA LEU A 510 31.01 6.84 -4.59
C LEU A 510 30.48 6.04 -5.78
N THR A 511 31.37 5.39 -6.50
CA THR A 511 31.04 4.44 -7.58
C THR A 511 31.55 3.07 -7.22
N TRP A 512 30.91 2.00 -7.71
CA TRP A 512 31.38 0.64 -7.44
C TRP A 512 32.83 0.42 -7.87
N ALA A 513 33.23 1.02 -8.99
CA ALA A 513 34.55 0.90 -9.58
C ALA A 513 35.67 1.57 -8.75
N ASN A 514 35.37 2.68 -8.05
CA ASN A 514 36.40 3.42 -7.32
C ASN A 514 36.57 3.00 -5.86
N LEU A 515 35.72 2.09 -5.33
CA LEU A 515 35.79 1.67 -3.93
C LEU A 515 37.13 1.01 -3.59
N ALA A 516 37.75 0.29 -4.54
CA ALA A 516 39.04 -0.36 -4.36
C ALA A 516 40.22 0.63 -4.30
N GLN A 517 40.03 1.89 -4.65
CA GLN A 517 41.11 2.89 -4.66
C GLN A 517 41.04 3.74 -3.39
N PRO A 518 41.99 3.66 -2.46
CA PRO A 518 41.95 4.46 -1.24
C PRO A 518 42.19 5.95 -1.52
N LEU A 519 41.60 6.82 -0.72
CA LEU A 519 41.81 8.27 -0.77
C LEU A 519 43.08 8.64 0.03
N LEU A 520 44.22 8.65 -0.63
CA LEU A 520 45.52 8.99 0.00
C LEU A 520 45.86 10.46 -0.23
N ASN A 521 46.42 11.13 0.79
CA ASN A 521 46.70 12.58 0.76
C ASN A 521 45.48 13.45 0.36
N HIS A 522 44.28 12.91 0.53
CA HIS A 522 43.04 13.48 0.08
C HIS A 522 42.45 14.45 1.14
N GLN A 523 41.82 15.53 0.66
CA GLN A 523 41.13 16.50 1.52
C GLN A 523 39.70 16.06 1.76
N ILE A 524 39.22 16.14 3.00
CA ILE A 524 37.79 15.97 3.36
C ILE A 524 37.20 17.27 3.87
N ALA A 525 35.90 17.44 3.70
CA ALA A 525 35.18 18.60 4.24
C ALA A 525 34.96 18.51 5.76
N PRO A 526 34.69 19.62 6.46
CA PRO A 526 34.29 19.58 7.85
C PRO A 526 33.07 18.68 8.06
N PHE A 527 33.15 17.79 9.06
CA PHE A 527 32.11 16.85 9.36
C PHE A 527 30.83 17.55 9.86
N LYS A 528 29.72 17.28 9.22
CA LYS A 528 28.37 17.61 9.69
C LYS A 528 27.62 16.31 9.96
N ALA A 529 26.67 16.34 10.91
CA ALA A 529 25.85 15.16 11.20
C ALA A 529 25.20 14.63 9.91
N LEU A 530 25.58 13.40 9.52
CA LEU A 530 25.12 12.77 8.28
C LEU A 530 23.73 12.18 8.41
N PHE A 531 23.34 11.74 9.61
CA PHE A 531 22.06 11.11 9.87
C PHE A 531 21.59 11.43 11.31
N SER A 532 20.29 11.51 11.52
CA SER A 532 19.68 11.82 12.81
C SER A 532 19.08 10.57 13.46
N ARG A 533 19.13 10.52 14.80
CA ARG A 533 18.50 9.46 15.57
C ARG A 533 16.98 9.51 15.41
N LEU A 534 16.38 8.35 15.25
CA LEU A 534 14.94 8.18 15.22
C LEU A 534 14.39 8.11 16.65
N ASP A 535 13.40 8.96 16.98
CA ASP A 535 12.76 8.98 18.29
C ASP A 535 11.42 8.20 18.25
N GLY A 536 11.16 7.37 19.25
CA GLY A 536 9.90 6.65 19.41
C GLY A 536 8.66 7.55 19.41
N LYS A 537 8.78 8.78 19.93
CA LYS A 537 7.70 9.77 19.87
C LYS A 537 7.30 10.17 18.45
N GLN A 538 8.24 10.19 17.52
CA GLN A 538 7.93 10.47 16.11
C GLN A 538 7.03 9.36 15.52
N ILE A 539 7.27 8.10 15.93
CA ILE A 539 6.44 6.95 15.53
C ILE A 539 5.02 7.10 16.10
N GLU A 540 4.89 7.42 17.40
CA GLU A 540 3.59 7.62 18.03
C GLU A 540 2.81 8.75 17.34
N THR A 541 3.46 9.89 17.09
CA THR A 541 2.84 11.03 16.39
C THR A 541 2.40 10.65 14.95
N MET A 542 3.21 9.89 14.24
CA MET A 542 2.86 9.39 12.90
C MET A 542 1.62 8.47 12.94
N ILE A 543 1.55 7.55 13.90
CA ILE A 543 0.40 6.64 14.06
C ILE A 543 -0.87 7.42 14.40
N GLU A 544 -0.79 8.41 15.30
CA GLU A 544 -1.93 9.28 15.65
C GLU A 544 -2.41 10.08 14.43
N ALA A 545 -1.48 10.69 13.68
CA ALA A 545 -1.80 11.39 12.44
C ALA A 545 -2.47 10.45 11.42
N SER A 546 -1.95 9.22 11.27
CA SER A 546 -2.53 8.20 10.39
C SER A 546 -3.95 7.81 10.80
N LYS A 547 -4.23 7.67 12.10
CA LYS A 547 -5.59 7.42 12.62
C LYS A 547 -6.54 8.58 12.25
N ALA A 548 -6.12 9.82 12.48
CA ALA A 548 -6.92 11.00 12.19
C ALA A 548 -7.24 11.13 10.69
N GLU A 549 -6.23 10.95 9.81
CA GLU A 549 -6.42 11.01 8.36
C GLU A 549 -7.35 9.88 7.85
N ASN A 550 -7.20 8.67 8.36
CA ASN A 550 -8.07 7.55 8.00
C ASN A 550 -9.51 7.73 8.48
N ALA A 551 -9.73 8.35 9.65
CA ALA A 551 -11.05 8.70 10.15
C ALA A 551 -11.72 9.77 9.27
N GLN A 552 -10.98 10.81 8.86
CA GLN A 552 -11.48 11.84 7.94
C GLN A 552 -11.82 11.28 6.55
N ALA A 553 -10.99 10.37 6.01
CA ALA A 553 -11.26 9.72 4.73
C ALA A 553 -12.53 8.86 4.76
N ASN A 554 -12.88 8.26 5.89
CA ASN A 554 -14.11 7.49 6.06
C ASN A 554 -15.34 8.40 6.32
N ALA A 555 -15.12 9.64 6.76
CA ALA A 555 -16.15 10.65 6.99
C ALA A 555 -16.47 11.52 5.75
N ALA A 556 -15.75 11.37 4.63
CA ALA A 556 -16.04 12.07 3.39
C ALA A 556 -17.39 11.61 2.80
N PRO A 557 -18.27 12.53 2.36
CA PRO A 557 -19.68 12.23 2.17
C PRO A 557 -19.93 11.30 0.98
N VAL A 558 -20.64 10.21 1.23
CA VAL A 558 -21.47 9.57 0.20
C VAL A 558 -22.50 10.61 -0.23
N ALA A 559 -22.45 11.08 -1.48
CA ALA A 559 -23.40 12.05 -2.01
C ALA A 559 -24.82 11.53 -1.82
N LYS A 560 -25.57 12.20 -0.98
CA LYS A 560 -27.00 11.99 -0.78
C LYS A 560 -27.73 12.48 -2.03
N SER A 561 -28.50 11.61 -2.66
CA SER A 561 -29.67 12.06 -3.42
C SER A 561 -30.52 12.91 -2.47
N THR A 562 -30.86 14.11 -2.95
CA THR A 562 -31.60 15.15 -2.24
C THR A 562 -32.86 14.63 -1.53
N VAL A 563 -32.76 14.51 -0.21
CA VAL A 563 -33.85 14.86 0.70
C VAL A 563 -33.19 15.69 1.79
N GLN A 564 -33.57 16.97 1.84
CA GLN A 564 -33.13 17.92 2.85
C GLN A 564 -33.50 17.41 4.24
N ASN A 565 -32.49 17.25 5.11
CA ASN A 565 -32.60 17.58 6.51
C ASN A 565 -31.22 17.87 7.08
N ALA A 566 -31.08 19.08 7.58
CA ALA A 566 -29.91 19.57 8.30
C ALA A 566 -29.65 18.76 9.58
N ASN A 567 -28.42 18.40 9.85
CA ASN A 567 -27.65 18.81 11.04
C ASN A 567 -26.31 18.07 11.12
N GLU A 568 -25.28 18.88 11.16
CA GLU A 568 -23.90 18.47 11.44
C GLU A 568 -23.70 18.22 12.92
N SER A 569 -23.05 17.12 13.24
CA SER A 569 -21.97 16.91 14.26
C SER A 569 -21.90 15.44 14.64
N ALA A 570 -21.08 14.67 13.92
CA ALA A 570 -20.77 13.29 14.32
C ALA A 570 -19.68 13.30 15.40
N GLY A 571 -20.07 13.01 16.63
CA GLY A 571 -19.15 12.72 17.72
C GLY A 571 -18.39 11.41 17.52
N ALA A 572 -17.25 11.28 18.15
CA ALA A 572 -16.38 10.09 18.06
C ALA A 572 -17.12 8.83 18.56
N ILE A 573 -17.06 7.75 17.76
CA ILE A 573 -17.59 6.43 18.17
C ILE A 573 -16.64 5.88 19.24
N GLU A 574 -17.20 5.54 20.41
CA GLU A 574 -16.42 4.90 21.49
C GLU A 574 -15.89 3.54 21.07
N PRO A 575 -14.69 3.15 21.53
CA PRO A 575 -14.14 1.84 21.23
C PRO A 575 -15.04 0.72 21.77
N ILE A 576 -15.07 -0.41 21.06
CA ILE A 576 -15.77 -1.61 21.53
C ILE A 576 -15.19 -2.03 22.88
N ALA A 577 -16.07 -2.24 23.87
CA ALA A 577 -15.71 -2.72 25.21
C ALA A 577 -15.11 -4.13 25.16
N GLU A 578 -14.58 -4.60 26.30
CA GLU A 578 -14.04 -5.95 26.43
C GLU A 578 -15.06 -7.01 26.01
N THR A 579 -14.56 -8.10 25.44
CA THR A 579 -15.39 -9.23 24.98
C THR A 579 -16.11 -9.86 26.17
N ILE A 580 -17.43 -10.02 26.06
CA ILE A 580 -18.27 -10.75 27.02
C ILE A 580 -18.74 -12.08 26.43
N THR A 581 -19.16 -12.99 27.28
CA THR A 581 -19.75 -14.26 26.85
C THR A 581 -21.22 -14.10 26.52
N ILE A 582 -21.82 -15.07 25.82
CA ILE A 582 -23.28 -15.09 25.56
C ILE A 582 -24.07 -15.19 26.90
N ASP A 583 -23.50 -15.83 27.90
CA ASP A 583 -24.11 -15.94 29.23
C ASP A 583 -24.09 -14.61 29.98
N ASP A 584 -23.11 -13.75 29.72
CA ASP A 584 -23.10 -12.38 30.26
C ASP A 584 -24.15 -11.50 29.58
N PHE A 585 -24.30 -11.63 28.27
CA PHE A 585 -25.35 -10.94 27.51
C PHE A 585 -26.75 -11.40 27.94
N ALA A 586 -26.96 -12.70 28.19
CA ALA A 586 -28.22 -13.27 28.59
C ALA A 586 -28.69 -12.81 30.00
N LYS A 587 -27.82 -12.17 30.80
CA LYS A 587 -28.18 -11.55 32.08
C LYS A 587 -28.97 -10.26 31.89
N LEU A 588 -28.94 -9.65 30.70
CA LEU A 588 -29.70 -8.45 30.37
C LEU A 588 -31.08 -8.82 29.85
N ASP A 589 -32.14 -8.36 30.54
CA ASP A 589 -33.50 -8.48 30.01
C ASP A 589 -33.88 -7.19 29.25
N MET A 590 -33.70 -7.23 27.94
CA MET A 590 -34.06 -6.13 27.06
C MET A 590 -35.46 -6.36 26.50
N ARG A 591 -36.32 -5.30 26.56
CA ARG A 591 -37.71 -5.37 26.14
C ARG A 591 -38.07 -4.25 25.17
N VAL A 592 -38.98 -4.54 24.25
CA VAL A 592 -39.70 -3.54 23.48
C VAL A 592 -40.76 -2.89 24.36
N ALA A 593 -40.72 -1.58 24.54
CA ALA A 593 -41.69 -0.84 25.33
C ALA A 593 -42.37 0.22 24.46
N LYS A 594 -43.70 0.38 24.61
CA LYS A 594 -44.45 1.45 23.93
C LYS A 594 -44.48 2.70 24.79
N VAL A 595 -44.11 3.83 24.26
CA VAL A 595 -44.22 5.13 24.93
C VAL A 595 -45.68 5.51 25.03
N LEU A 596 -46.23 5.53 26.25
CA LEU A 596 -47.58 5.97 26.53
C LEU A 596 -47.65 7.49 26.73
N LYS A 597 -46.64 8.01 27.43
CA LYS A 597 -46.50 9.45 27.71
C LYS A 597 -45.03 9.83 27.79
N CYS A 598 -44.66 10.97 27.25
CA CYS A 598 -43.35 11.55 27.38
C CYS A 598 -43.47 13.04 27.67
N GLU A 599 -42.84 13.49 28.74
CA GLU A 599 -42.90 14.89 29.15
C GLU A 599 -41.57 15.41 29.70
N ALA A 600 -41.30 16.69 29.53
CA ALA A 600 -40.13 17.32 30.11
C ALA A 600 -40.28 17.43 31.64
N VAL A 601 -39.21 17.12 32.36
CA VAL A 601 -39.13 17.34 33.81
C VAL A 601 -38.87 18.83 34.06
N PRO A 602 -39.83 19.58 34.67
CA PRO A 602 -39.73 21.05 34.77
C PRO A 602 -38.48 21.56 35.49
N GLU A 603 -37.97 20.82 36.47
CA GLU A 603 -36.81 21.17 37.28
C GLU A 603 -35.48 20.59 36.73
N SER A 604 -35.50 20.02 35.50
CA SER A 604 -34.31 19.45 34.87
C SER A 604 -34.12 19.93 33.42
N ASN A 605 -32.90 20.39 33.14
CA ASN A 605 -32.54 20.79 31.78
C ASN A 605 -32.12 19.60 30.91
N LYS A 606 -32.04 18.38 31.48
CA LYS A 606 -31.50 17.20 30.78
C LYS A 606 -32.49 16.04 30.66
N LEU A 607 -33.52 15.97 31.52
CA LEU A 607 -34.35 14.78 31.67
C LEU A 607 -35.72 14.93 31.00
N LEU A 608 -36.12 13.83 30.29
CA LEU A 608 -37.48 13.52 29.95
C LEU A 608 -37.97 12.39 30.85
N ARG A 609 -39.28 12.46 31.21
CA ARG A 609 -40.00 11.42 31.95
C ARG A 609 -40.84 10.63 30.97
N PHE A 610 -40.67 9.31 30.96
CA PHE A 610 -41.42 8.38 30.13
C PHE A 610 -42.31 7.52 31.01
N GLU A 611 -43.58 7.34 30.57
CA GLU A 611 -44.46 6.25 30.98
C GLU A 611 -44.44 5.21 29.85
N LEU A 612 -43.95 4.00 30.13
CA LEU A 612 -43.73 2.93 29.16
C LEU A 612 -44.67 1.77 29.43
N ASP A 613 -45.30 1.23 28.38
CA ASP A 613 -46.10 0.00 28.42
C ASP A 613 -45.19 -1.20 28.01
N LEU A 614 -45.14 -2.22 28.85
CA LEU A 614 -44.44 -3.49 28.59
C LEU A 614 -45.45 -4.64 28.32
N GLY A 615 -46.68 -4.34 28.03
CA GLY A 615 -47.72 -5.32 27.69
C GLY A 615 -48.52 -5.81 28.86
N ASP A 616 -47.91 -6.21 29.96
CA ASP A 616 -48.55 -6.69 31.19
C ASP A 616 -48.47 -5.67 32.33
N HIS A 617 -47.57 -4.71 32.26
CA HIS A 617 -47.43 -3.65 33.27
C HIS A 617 -46.78 -2.37 32.66
N LYS A 618 -46.86 -1.29 33.43
CA LYS A 618 -46.24 -0.01 33.06
C LYS A 618 -45.06 0.29 33.92
N ARG A 619 -44.10 1.05 33.38
CA ARG A 619 -42.93 1.54 34.09
C ARG A 619 -42.67 3.01 33.81
N GLN A 620 -42.16 3.69 34.82
CA GLN A 620 -41.63 5.04 34.69
C GLN A 620 -40.14 5.02 34.52
N VAL A 621 -39.63 5.72 33.49
CA VAL A 621 -38.20 5.85 33.22
C VAL A 621 -37.83 7.31 33.00
N PHE A 622 -36.70 7.74 33.56
CA PHE A 622 -36.11 9.03 33.29
C PHE A 622 -34.90 8.85 32.35
N SER A 623 -34.88 9.61 31.25
CA SER A 623 -33.79 9.57 30.29
C SER A 623 -33.20 10.95 30.02
N GLY A 624 -31.87 11.04 29.90
CA GLY A 624 -31.12 12.28 29.72
C GLY A 624 -31.08 12.82 28.28
N ILE A 625 -32.16 12.66 27.53
CA ILE A 625 -32.19 12.94 26.09
C ILE A 625 -32.99 14.22 25.73
N LYS A 626 -33.30 15.08 26.69
CA LYS A 626 -34.10 16.31 26.46
C LYS A 626 -33.50 17.24 25.41
N ALA A 627 -32.15 17.28 25.31
CA ALA A 627 -31.48 18.12 24.33
C ALA A 627 -31.63 17.63 22.87
N ALA A 628 -31.91 16.33 22.69
CA ALA A 628 -32.11 15.72 21.38
C ALA A 628 -33.59 15.67 20.96
N TYR A 629 -34.54 15.91 21.92
CA TYR A 629 -35.97 15.85 21.69
C TYR A 629 -36.65 17.03 22.37
N ASP A 630 -36.71 18.14 21.68
CA ASP A 630 -37.33 19.39 22.15
C ASP A 630 -38.88 19.35 22.25
N LYS A 631 -39.48 18.40 21.54
CA LYS A 631 -40.91 18.09 21.57
C LYS A 631 -41.19 16.67 22.06
N PRO A 632 -41.16 16.44 23.37
CA PRO A 632 -41.27 15.09 23.93
C PRO A 632 -42.58 14.39 23.60
N GLU A 633 -43.65 15.11 23.34
CA GLU A 633 -44.97 14.59 22.92
C GLU A 633 -44.93 13.85 21.58
N GLU A 634 -44.00 14.18 20.69
CA GLU A 634 -43.82 13.47 19.41
C GLU A 634 -43.26 12.05 19.58
N LEU A 635 -42.78 11.71 20.78
CA LEU A 635 -42.30 10.36 21.13
C LEU A 635 -43.42 9.42 21.55
N GLU A 636 -44.59 9.94 21.88
CA GLU A 636 -45.75 9.15 22.31
C GLU A 636 -46.23 8.23 21.17
N GLY A 637 -46.52 7.00 21.51
CA GLY A 637 -46.92 5.96 20.57
C GLY A 637 -45.77 5.19 19.93
N ARG A 638 -44.54 5.68 20.03
CA ARG A 638 -43.35 5.00 19.49
C ARG A 638 -42.97 3.77 20.32
N PHE A 639 -42.34 2.79 19.66
CA PHE A 639 -41.75 1.67 20.34
C PHE A 639 -40.25 1.93 20.54
N VAL A 640 -39.78 1.74 21.77
CA VAL A 640 -38.36 1.91 22.17
C VAL A 640 -37.83 0.64 22.78
N ILE A 641 -36.52 0.48 22.78
CA ILE A 641 -35.83 -0.65 23.45
C ILE A 641 -35.39 -0.18 24.82
N MET A 642 -35.66 -1.01 25.85
CA MET A 642 -35.22 -0.72 27.22
C MET A 642 -34.56 -1.94 27.88
N VAL A 643 -33.63 -1.71 28.80
CA VAL A 643 -33.16 -2.70 29.76
C VAL A 643 -34.15 -2.73 30.94
N ALA A 644 -34.85 -3.84 31.07
CA ALA A 644 -35.97 -3.98 32.01
C ALA A 644 -35.59 -4.52 33.39
N ASN A 645 -34.45 -5.23 33.52
CA ASN A 645 -34.01 -5.86 34.78
C ASN A 645 -32.97 -5.03 35.56
N LEU A 646 -32.84 -3.72 35.27
CA LEU A 646 -32.04 -2.82 36.11
C LEU A 646 -32.79 -2.54 37.45
N ALA A 647 -32.01 -2.49 38.53
CA ALA A 647 -32.53 -2.13 39.85
C ALA A 647 -33.13 -0.70 39.78
N PRO A 648 -34.37 -0.48 40.37
CA PRO A 648 -34.99 0.82 40.39
C PRO A 648 -34.10 1.88 41.06
N ARG A 649 -33.94 3.04 40.40
CA ARG A 649 -33.11 4.13 40.88
C ARG A 649 -33.99 5.28 41.39
N LYS A 650 -33.85 5.59 42.66
CA LYS A 650 -34.53 6.75 43.25
C LYS A 650 -33.83 8.04 42.82
N MET A 651 -34.55 8.95 42.22
CA MET A 651 -34.05 10.24 41.75
C MET A 651 -34.86 11.36 42.44
N LYS A 652 -34.42 12.63 42.33
CA LYS A 652 -35.10 13.80 42.89
C LYS A 652 -36.55 13.93 42.39
N PHE A 653 -36.84 13.44 41.18
CA PHE A 653 -38.09 13.63 40.45
C PHE A 653 -38.97 12.38 40.43
N GLY A 654 -38.57 11.29 41.06
CA GLY A 654 -39.28 10.02 41.07
C GLY A 654 -38.37 8.81 41.01
N VAL A 655 -38.91 7.63 40.74
CA VAL A 655 -38.16 6.39 40.61
C VAL A 655 -38.06 6.04 39.11
N SER A 656 -36.84 5.77 38.63
CA SER A 656 -36.60 5.22 37.30
C SER A 656 -36.49 3.70 37.36
N GLU A 657 -37.35 2.99 36.63
CA GLU A 657 -37.52 1.54 36.70
C GLU A 657 -36.95 0.82 35.45
N GLY A 658 -35.77 1.24 35.02
CA GLY A 658 -35.09 0.72 33.85
C GLY A 658 -34.33 1.81 33.10
N MET A 659 -33.83 1.46 31.92
CA MET A 659 -33.07 2.38 31.06
C MET A 659 -33.54 2.22 29.60
N ILE A 660 -33.93 3.31 28.96
CA ILE A 660 -34.18 3.34 27.52
C ILE A 660 -32.83 3.42 26.80
N LEU A 661 -32.67 2.64 25.76
CA LEU A 661 -31.42 2.61 24.95
C LEU A 661 -31.46 3.73 23.90
N SER A 662 -30.34 4.40 23.80
CA SER A 662 -30.08 5.41 22.75
C SER A 662 -28.65 5.28 22.25
N ALA A 663 -28.43 5.63 21.00
CA ALA A 663 -27.13 5.70 20.37
C ALA A 663 -26.73 7.18 20.18
N GLY A 664 -25.46 7.50 20.30
CA GLY A 664 -24.92 8.86 20.08
C GLY A 664 -23.95 9.29 21.17
N THR A 665 -23.30 10.43 20.96
CA THR A 665 -22.22 10.93 21.84
C THR A 665 -22.68 11.81 22.99
N GLY A 666 -23.98 12.08 23.06
CA GLY A 666 -24.57 12.91 24.12
C GLY A 666 -25.12 14.26 23.61
N GLY A 667 -25.78 15.02 24.51
CA GLY A 667 -26.37 16.31 24.15
C GLY A 667 -27.50 16.20 23.12
N ALA A 668 -27.38 16.92 22.02
CA ALA A 668 -28.33 16.90 20.91
C ALA A 668 -28.08 15.70 19.96
N ASP A 669 -26.95 15.02 20.08
CA ASP A 669 -26.57 13.87 19.26
C ASP A 669 -26.92 12.56 19.98
N LEU A 670 -28.21 12.34 20.24
CA LEU A 670 -28.78 11.13 20.84
C LEU A 670 -29.99 10.64 20.05
N PHE A 671 -29.97 9.38 19.67
CA PHE A 671 -31.01 8.73 18.88
C PHE A 671 -31.61 7.55 19.64
N LEU A 672 -32.92 7.57 19.90
CA LEU A 672 -33.60 6.45 20.53
C LEU A 672 -33.57 5.21 19.64
N LEU A 673 -33.19 4.08 20.21
CA LEU A 673 -33.32 2.80 19.52
C LEU A 673 -34.79 2.39 19.45
N SER A 674 -35.29 2.14 18.26
CA SER A 674 -36.68 1.76 17.99
C SER A 674 -36.73 0.40 17.29
N ALA A 675 -37.90 -0.24 17.35
CA ALA A 675 -38.16 -1.50 16.68
C ALA A 675 -39.06 -1.29 15.45
N ASP A 676 -38.98 -2.22 14.50
CA ASP A 676 -39.76 -2.20 13.26
C ASP A 676 -41.24 -2.36 13.45
N ALA A 677 -42.02 -2.06 12.41
CA ALA A 677 -43.48 -2.21 12.41
C ALA A 677 -43.89 -3.69 12.62
N GLY A 678 -44.88 -3.91 13.46
CA GLY A 678 -45.39 -5.24 13.78
C GLY A 678 -44.99 -5.78 15.16
N VAL A 679 -44.06 -5.10 15.85
CA VAL A 679 -43.70 -5.45 17.24
C VAL A 679 -44.84 -5.14 18.22
N LYS A 680 -44.80 -5.82 19.35
CA LYS A 680 -45.72 -5.59 20.48
C LYS A 680 -44.94 -5.24 21.73
N ALA A 681 -45.58 -4.42 22.60
CA ALA A 681 -45.04 -4.10 23.91
C ALA A 681 -44.77 -5.40 24.70
N GLY A 682 -43.66 -5.44 25.42
CA GLY A 682 -43.20 -6.60 26.21
C GLY A 682 -42.41 -7.66 25.46
N MET A 683 -42.31 -7.60 24.14
CA MET A 683 -41.47 -8.53 23.39
C MET A 683 -40.00 -8.45 23.84
N GLN A 684 -39.37 -9.60 24.06
CA GLN A 684 -37.95 -9.68 24.43
C GLN A 684 -37.07 -9.47 23.22
N VAL A 685 -36.04 -8.67 23.39
CA VAL A 685 -34.95 -8.50 22.42
C VAL A 685 -33.88 -9.55 22.73
N LYS A 686 -33.48 -10.32 21.73
CA LYS A 686 -32.55 -11.45 21.86
C LYS A 686 -31.34 -11.24 20.96
#